data_6b0f1226912537799f5bb105d7c8ebb0
#
_entry.id   6b0f1226912537799f5bb105d7c8ebb0
#
_cell.length_a   1.000
_cell.length_b   1.000
_cell.length_c   1.000
_cell.angle_alpha   90.00
_cell.angle_beta   90.00
_cell.angle_gamma   90.00
#
_symmetry.space_group_name_H-M   'P 1'
#
loop_
_entity.id
_entity.type
_entity.pdbx_description
1 polymer ?
#
loop_
_entity_poly.entity_id
_entity_poly.type
_entity_poly.pdbx_seq_one_letter_code
_entity_poly.pdbx_strand_id
1 'polypeptide(L)'
;MKEKADLNMPLSETTPLLVVQTAPRRHRYPHHALRRTCTAVLCLVLLVAVTLFLLPIKLVSREDGSPWVYVPWSKPYPQSWPHGNGLSNAELRALLHETPTAEKIEEWSKYYTAGPHLAGGNFSQVLWTQEKWKEFGVEDTTIATYDVYINYPLDHRLALLNKKGDDDYEVAYEASLEEDVLDEDGTSGLPDRIPTFHGYSASGNVTAPFVYANFGTYQDYQDLVDAGISVEGKIVIVKYGGIFRGLKVKRAQDLGAVGVVIYSDPQEDGDITELNGYEAYPAGPARNPSAVQRGSVQFLSIAPGDPTTPGYASKPGVERQPPEHSIPSIPSLPISYTDALPLLKALNGHGPKAADFNDFWQGGGLAHKGVDYNIGPTPDDVVINLHNHQDYVTTPLWNVIGVITGTIPDEVVILGNHRDAWVAGGAGDPNSGSAALNEVVRSFGKALKAGWKPLRTIIFASWDGEEYGLVGSTEWVEEQLPWLTVANAVYINVDVASSGPIFDVSGSPLLNKAVHEVTSTVQSPNQTVKGQSVLDAWGGHISSLGSGSDYTAFQEFAGVPSVSFGFKGGKTDAVYHYHSNYDSFDWMRRFGDPGWKYHVTTAKIFSLLGAYFSEKPVLGFNATDYAINLQQYVDKIRSHADNLPKKTHFSFGPLERSIADFYDAAVGFDAYAAKVESELDQEEPWYHWWKKLRLWFKVRAINTKYKTLERKLLYEAGLDGRSWFKHVVFAPGLWTGYAGATYPGLVESLDAGNVTNAVVSIFLLTQYKRLRLMWLQRWSEIIQERLGVATRLLE
;
A
#
# COMPACT_ATOMS: atom_id res chain seq x y z
N MET A 1 -57.77 -19.41 6.36
CA MET A 1 -58.09 -18.94 7.69
C MET A 1 -57.14 -17.79 7.94
N LYS A 2 -57.53 -16.58 7.67
CA LYS A 2 -58.09 -15.53 8.53
C LYS A 2 -57.30 -15.50 9.87
N GLU A 3 -56.58 -14.40 10.18
CA GLU A 3 -57.18 -13.16 10.61
C GLU A 3 -56.23 -11.97 10.50
N LYS A 4 -56.87 -10.85 10.10
CA LYS A 4 -56.35 -9.46 10.12
C LYS A 4 -56.49 -8.89 11.53
N ALA A 5 -55.61 -7.99 11.90
CA ALA A 5 -56.01 -6.91 12.82
C ALA A 5 -55.26 -5.59 12.43
N ASP A 6 -56.05 -4.65 11.97
CA ASP A 6 -55.77 -3.22 11.88
C ASP A 6 -55.65 -2.62 13.25
N LEU A 7 -54.88 -1.54 13.40
CA LEU A 7 -55.19 -0.48 14.37
C LEU A 7 -54.64 0.86 13.91
N ASN A 8 -55.61 1.78 13.80
CA ASN A 8 -55.58 3.14 13.36
C ASN A 8 -54.84 4.13 14.27
N MET A 9 -54.41 5.21 13.63
CA MET A 9 -54.08 6.51 14.23
C MET A 9 -55.27 7.16 14.98
N PRO A 10 -55.02 8.23 15.79
CA PRO A 10 -55.41 9.53 15.23
C PRO A 10 -54.41 10.67 15.47
N LEU A 11 -54.40 11.58 14.50
CA LEU A 11 -53.95 12.96 14.53
C LEU A 11 -54.73 13.82 15.52
N SER A 12 -54.10 14.78 16.19
CA SER A 12 -54.82 16.00 16.63
C SER A 12 -53.92 17.23 16.42
N GLU A 13 -54.42 18.08 15.54
CA GLU A 13 -54.05 19.50 15.42
C GLU A 13 -54.45 20.28 16.67
N THR A 14 -53.68 21.30 17.00
CA THR A 14 -54.21 22.64 17.34
C THR A 14 -53.09 23.67 17.33
N THR A 15 -53.23 24.61 16.37
CA THR A 15 -52.66 25.96 16.43
C THR A 15 -53.57 26.84 17.32
N PRO A 16 -53.05 27.91 17.92
CA PRO A 16 -53.68 29.19 17.58
C PRO A 16 -52.69 30.33 17.28
N LEU A 17 -53.09 31.08 16.30
CA LEU A 17 -52.70 32.45 15.99
C LEU A 17 -53.09 33.42 17.13
N LEU A 18 -52.21 34.38 17.41
CA LEU A 18 -52.60 35.66 17.93
C LEU A 18 -51.64 36.77 17.46
N VAL A 19 -52.20 37.65 16.67
CA VAL A 19 -51.65 38.93 16.23
C VAL A 19 -52.03 39.96 17.28
N VAL A 20 -51.05 40.73 17.74
CA VAL A 20 -51.34 42.12 18.21
C VAL A 20 -50.19 43.03 17.82
N GLN A 21 -50.53 43.99 16.98
CA GLN A 21 -49.74 45.18 16.73
C GLN A 21 -49.77 46.14 17.89
N THR A 22 -48.61 46.71 18.23
CA THR A 22 -48.52 48.15 18.55
C THR A 22 -47.06 48.62 18.34
N ALA A 23 -46.92 49.65 17.53
CA ALA A 23 -45.73 50.48 17.42
C ALA A 23 -45.88 51.72 18.30
N PRO A 24 -44.97 52.66 18.33
CA PRO A 24 -43.54 52.59 18.64
C PRO A 24 -43.13 53.65 19.65
N ARG A 25 -42.02 53.50 20.31
CA ARG A 25 -41.30 54.67 20.85
C ARG A 25 -39.82 54.53 20.48
N ARG A 26 -39.34 55.50 19.67
CA ARG A 26 -37.92 55.73 19.40
C ARG A 26 -37.22 56.17 20.66
N HIS A 27 -36.32 55.31 21.21
CA HIS A 27 -35.26 55.76 22.07
C HIS A 27 -33.93 55.76 21.29
N ARG A 28 -33.36 56.95 21.16
CA ARG A 28 -31.99 57.13 20.66
C ARG A 28 -31.06 56.60 21.74
N TYR A 29 -30.38 55.50 21.46
CA TYR A 29 -29.17 55.06 22.19
C TYR A 29 -27.95 55.72 21.60
N PRO A 30 -26.98 56.17 22.41
CA PRO A 30 -25.79 56.83 21.91
C PRO A 30 -24.85 55.79 21.25
N HIS A 31 -24.52 56.01 19.99
CA HIS A 31 -23.63 55.15 19.18
C HIS A 31 -22.24 54.93 19.78
N HIS A 32 -21.82 55.62 20.81
CA HIS A 32 -20.54 55.46 21.48
C HIS A 32 -20.48 54.28 22.48
N ALA A 33 -21.58 53.85 23.09
CA ALA A 33 -21.60 52.71 23.98
C ALA A 33 -21.48 51.40 23.22
N LEU A 34 -22.19 51.26 22.08
CA LEU A 34 -22.16 50.05 21.23
C LEU A 34 -20.79 49.82 20.60
N ARG A 35 -20.10 50.91 20.17
CA ARG A 35 -18.70 50.80 19.68
C ARG A 35 -17.73 50.33 20.78
N ARG A 36 -17.83 50.84 21.99
CA ARG A 36 -16.97 50.45 23.11
C ARG A 36 -17.22 48.98 23.51
N THR A 37 -18.49 48.57 23.49
CA THR A 37 -18.80 47.14 23.84
C THR A 37 -18.34 46.18 22.71
N CYS A 38 -18.52 46.53 21.44
CA CYS A 38 -18.02 45.74 20.33
C CYS A 38 -16.47 45.68 20.32
N THR A 39 -15.78 46.78 20.62
CA THR A 39 -14.34 46.83 20.72
C THR A 39 -13.84 45.99 21.88
N ALA A 40 -14.49 46.07 23.07
CA ALA A 40 -14.15 45.30 24.25
C ALA A 40 -14.38 43.79 24.03
N VAL A 41 -15.49 43.41 23.36
CA VAL A 41 -15.75 42.02 23.00
C VAL A 41 -14.75 41.52 21.95
N LEU A 42 -14.40 42.35 20.95
CA LEU A 42 -13.37 42.00 19.97
C LEU A 42 -11.98 41.83 20.62
N CYS A 43 -11.62 42.76 21.54
CA CYS A 43 -10.39 42.65 22.33
C CYS A 43 -10.40 41.44 23.26
N LEU A 44 -11.53 41.09 23.85
CA LEU A 44 -11.67 39.90 24.69
C LEU A 44 -11.58 38.61 23.84
N VAL A 45 -12.20 38.56 22.69
CA VAL A 45 -12.11 37.44 21.72
C VAL A 45 -10.68 37.30 21.21
N LEU A 46 -10.02 38.43 20.88
CA LEU A 46 -8.60 38.42 20.52
C LEU A 46 -7.70 38.00 21.66
N LEU A 47 -7.97 38.45 22.90
CA LEU A 47 -7.21 38.05 24.07
C LEU A 47 -7.43 36.58 24.41
N VAL A 48 -8.64 36.03 24.28
CA VAL A 48 -8.94 34.62 24.45
C VAL A 48 -8.32 33.80 23.30
N ALA A 49 -8.37 34.28 22.09
CA ALA A 49 -7.69 33.64 20.96
C ALA A 49 -6.17 33.61 21.15
N VAL A 50 -5.57 34.75 21.60
CA VAL A 50 -4.13 34.85 21.90
C VAL A 50 -3.76 33.99 23.11
N THR A 51 -4.60 33.91 24.15
CA THR A 51 -4.35 33.05 25.34
C THR A 51 -4.48 31.58 24.99
N LEU A 52 -5.47 31.19 24.18
CA LEU A 52 -5.59 29.82 23.62
C LEU A 52 -4.41 29.47 22.71
N PHE A 53 -3.85 30.49 22.02
CA PHE A 53 -2.67 30.33 21.17
C PHE A 53 -1.33 30.25 21.94
N LEU A 54 -1.28 30.80 23.17
CA LEU A 54 -0.06 30.84 23.97
C LEU A 54 0.02 29.74 25.05
N LEU A 55 -1.02 28.91 25.20
CA LEU A 55 -0.96 27.77 26.08
C LEU A 55 -0.01 26.70 25.53
N PRO A 56 1.05 26.35 26.27
CA PRO A 56 1.94 25.28 25.84
C PRO A 56 1.20 23.96 25.89
N ILE A 57 1.14 23.29 24.76
CA ILE A 57 0.51 21.99 24.67
C ILE A 57 1.60 20.94 24.65
N LYS A 58 1.61 20.08 25.66
CA LYS A 58 2.48 18.91 25.72
C LYS A 58 1.79 17.76 24.99
N LEU A 59 2.52 17.07 24.13
CA LEU A 59 2.19 15.69 23.79
C LEU A 59 2.30 14.89 25.08
N VAL A 60 1.17 14.49 25.62
CA VAL A 60 1.11 13.62 26.81
C VAL A 60 0.83 12.23 26.28
N SER A 61 1.82 11.35 26.35
CA SER A 61 1.54 9.92 26.28
C SER A 61 0.70 9.58 27.49
N ARG A 62 -0.44 8.96 27.29
CA ARG A 62 -1.21 8.37 28.39
C ARG A 62 -0.47 7.13 28.88
N GLU A 63 -0.48 6.93 30.19
CA GLU A 63 0.08 5.75 30.86
C GLU A 63 -0.62 4.42 30.44
N ASP A 64 -1.73 4.52 29.69
CA ASP A 64 -2.53 3.38 29.19
C ASP A 64 -2.12 2.89 27.79
N GLY A 65 -1.02 3.41 27.24
CA GLY A 65 -0.50 2.97 25.93
C GLY A 65 -1.35 3.42 24.74
N SER A 66 -2.40 4.24 24.96
CA SER A 66 -3.16 4.81 23.85
C SER A 66 -2.34 5.89 23.14
N PRO A 67 -2.20 5.83 21.81
CA PRO A 67 -1.33 6.73 21.10
C PRO A 67 -1.98 8.10 20.90
N TRP A 68 -1.14 9.09 20.98
CA TRP A 68 -1.25 10.46 20.45
C TRP A 68 -2.61 11.15 20.59
N VAL A 69 -2.79 11.88 21.68
CA VAL A 69 -3.86 12.89 21.74
C VAL A 69 -3.47 14.07 20.85
N TYR A 70 -4.31 14.38 19.86
CA TYR A 70 -4.19 15.61 19.09
C TYR A 70 -4.23 16.81 20.03
N VAL A 71 -3.16 17.53 20.04
CA VAL A 71 -3.01 18.71 20.91
C VAL A 71 -2.80 19.92 20.00
N PRO A 72 -3.78 20.83 19.91
CA PRO A 72 -3.63 22.00 19.05
C PRO A 72 -2.57 22.96 19.62
N TRP A 73 -1.53 23.25 18.84
CA TRP A 73 -0.70 24.44 18.77
C TRP A 73 0.00 24.96 20.06
N SER A 74 1.22 24.54 20.32
CA SER A 74 1.98 25.07 21.45
C SER A 74 2.67 26.41 21.16
N LYS A 75 2.94 26.75 19.90
CA LYS A 75 3.51 28.05 19.52
C LYS A 75 3.00 28.48 18.15
N PRO A 76 2.52 29.71 17.97
CA PRO A 76 2.02 30.20 16.71
C PRO A 76 3.13 30.39 15.67
N TYR A 77 4.39 30.33 16.09
CA TYR A 77 5.56 30.54 15.25
C TYR A 77 6.75 29.74 15.78
N PRO A 78 7.17 28.66 15.11
CA PRO A 78 8.35 27.90 15.51
C PRO A 78 9.61 28.75 15.46
N GLN A 79 10.52 28.59 16.43
CA GLN A 79 11.77 29.38 16.46
C GLN A 79 12.64 29.16 15.24
N SER A 80 12.64 27.96 14.70
CA SER A 80 13.42 27.54 13.53
C SER A 80 12.70 27.73 12.19
N TRP A 81 11.47 28.28 12.23
CA TRP A 81 10.76 28.53 10.97
C TRP A 81 11.48 29.61 10.14
N PRO A 82 11.63 29.46 8.79
CA PRO A 82 10.96 28.49 7.92
C PRO A 82 11.66 27.13 7.77
N HIS A 83 12.73 26.87 8.46
CA HIS A 83 13.50 25.62 8.39
C HIS A 83 13.59 24.96 9.76
N GLY A 84 14.07 23.71 9.82
CA GLY A 84 14.46 23.03 11.04
C GLY A 84 15.66 23.71 11.73
N ASN A 85 16.03 23.24 12.92
CA ASN A 85 17.17 23.75 13.67
C ASN A 85 18.44 22.96 13.36
N GLY A 86 19.60 23.62 13.56
CA GLY A 86 20.93 23.01 13.48
C GLY A 86 21.50 23.07 12.07
N LEU A 87 21.60 21.93 11.40
CA LEU A 87 22.20 21.87 10.06
C LEU A 87 21.39 22.66 9.04
N SER A 88 22.09 23.28 8.10
CA SER A 88 21.45 23.82 6.90
C SER A 88 20.91 22.68 6.02
N ASN A 89 19.96 22.99 5.14
CA ASN A 89 19.41 22.00 4.21
C ASN A 89 20.48 21.35 3.33
N ALA A 90 21.54 22.07 2.95
CA ALA A 90 22.64 21.54 2.18
C ALA A 90 23.49 20.56 2.99
N GLU A 91 23.82 20.89 4.23
CA GLU A 91 24.56 20.01 5.14
C GLU A 91 23.77 18.77 5.50
N LEU A 92 22.46 18.91 5.78
CA LEU A 92 21.59 17.78 6.02
C LEU A 92 21.55 16.82 4.81
N ARG A 93 21.32 17.36 3.60
CA ARG A 93 21.30 16.54 2.38
C ARG A 93 22.62 15.82 2.13
N ALA A 94 23.76 16.50 2.33
CA ALA A 94 25.07 15.88 2.20
C ALA A 94 25.24 14.72 3.20
N LEU A 95 24.89 14.94 4.48
CA LEU A 95 24.96 13.92 5.53
C LEU A 95 24.08 12.71 5.19
N LEU A 96 22.84 12.92 4.77
CA LEU A 96 21.90 11.85 4.41
C LEU A 96 22.36 11.09 3.17
N HIS A 97 23.00 11.77 2.23
CA HIS A 97 23.55 11.16 1.03
C HIS A 97 24.82 10.33 1.30
N GLU A 98 25.66 10.76 2.25
CA GLU A 98 26.94 10.11 2.54
C GLU A 98 26.86 9.02 3.59
N THR A 99 25.79 9.00 4.41
CA THR A 99 25.71 8.06 5.54
C THR A 99 25.45 6.62 5.13
N PRO A 100 24.53 6.28 4.19
CA PRO A 100 24.29 4.90 3.80
C PRO A 100 25.53 4.29 3.10
N THR A 101 25.98 3.14 3.60
CA THR A 101 27.15 2.43 3.05
C THR A 101 26.86 0.96 2.79
N ALA A 102 27.59 0.38 1.83
CA ALA A 102 27.47 -1.03 1.47
C ALA A 102 27.77 -1.97 2.65
N GLU A 103 28.81 -1.62 3.44
CA GLU A 103 29.22 -2.44 4.59
C GLU A 103 28.12 -2.52 5.65
N LYS A 104 27.39 -1.43 5.89
CA LYS A 104 26.30 -1.44 6.85
C LYS A 104 25.08 -2.13 6.30
N ILE A 105 24.73 -1.93 5.04
CA ILE A 105 23.65 -2.69 4.38
C ILE A 105 23.93 -4.18 4.47
N GLU A 106 25.16 -4.63 4.16
CA GLU A 106 25.54 -6.03 4.27
C GLU A 106 25.39 -6.57 5.71
N GLU A 107 25.81 -5.78 6.70
CA GLU A 107 25.68 -6.12 8.12
C GLU A 107 24.21 -6.29 8.52
N TRP A 108 23.33 -5.36 8.11
CA TRP A 108 21.91 -5.43 8.43
C TRP A 108 21.21 -6.56 7.70
N SER A 109 21.45 -6.70 6.40
CA SER A 109 20.91 -7.80 5.60
C SER A 109 21.29 -9.17 6.21
N LYS A 110 22.56 -9.37 6.53
CA LYS A 110 23.05 -10.61 7.16
C LYS A 110 22.35 -10.90 8.49
N TYR A 111 22.02 -9.88 9.28
CA TYR A 111 21.33 -10.06 10.55
C TYR A 111 19.87 -10.49 10.32
N TYR A 112 19.13 -9.75 9.50
CA TYR A 112 17.70 -10.02 9.29
C TYR A 112 17.44 -11.36 8.60
N THR A 113 18.35 -11.78 7.72
CA THR A 113 18.22 -13.02 6.95
C THR A 113 18.76 -14.28 7.67
N ALA A 114 19.18 -14.17 8.93
CA ALA A 114 19.87 -15.25 9.63
C ALA A 114 18.96 -16.37 10.14
N GLY A 115 17.64 -16.20 10.11
CA GLY A 115 16.69 -17.21 10.60
C GLY A 115 15.24 -16.79 10.42
N PRO A 116 14.29 -17.72 10.65
CA PRO A 116 12.87 -17.48 10.42
C PRO A 116 12.31 -16.31 11.20
N HIS A 117 11.47 -15.53 10.53
CA HIS A 117 10.76 -14.39 11.09
C HIS A 117 9.39 -14.19 10.44
N LEU A 118 8.64 -15.29 10.36
CA LEU A 118 7.24 -15.29 9.95
C LEU A 118 6.42 -14.37 10.87
N ALA A 119 5.36 -13.76 10.35
CA ALA A 119 4.47 -12.86 11.08
C ALA A 119 4.09 -13.39 12.47
N GLY A 120 4.19 -12.54 13.50
CA GLY A 120 4.00 -12.94 14.91
C GLY A 120 5.09 -13.86 15.49
N GLY A 121 6.15 -14.14 14.72
CA GLY A 121 7.33 -14.87 15.17
C GLY A 121 8.45 -13.92 15.62
N ASN A 122 9.58 -14.47 16.03
CA ASN A 122 10.87 -13.81 16.27
C ASN A 122 10.80 -12.44 17.00
N PHE A 123 10.19 -12.39 18.17
CA PHE A 123 10.12 -11.16 18.99
C PHE A 123 11.51 -10.59 19.34
N SER A 124 12.57 -11.43 19.35
CA SER A 124 13.94 -10.95 19.57
C SER A 124 14.43 -10.01 18.46
N GLN A 125 14.02 -10.23 17.21
CA GLN A 125 14.32 -9.35 16.08
C GLN A 125 13.58 -7.99 16.20
N VAL A 126 12.35 -8.00 16.73
CA VAL A 126 11.58 -6.78 17.06
C VAL A 126 12.34 -5.92 18.09
N LEU A 127 12.76 -6.54 19.20
CA LEU A 127 13.53 -5.87 20.24
C LEU A 127 14.87 -5.35 19.72
N TRP A 128 15.58 -6.16 18.91
CA TRP A 128 16.84 -5.75 18.30
C TRP A 128 16.66 -4.52 17.40
N THR A 129 15.61 -4.51 16.55
CA THR A 129 15.31 -3.36 15.69
C THR A 129 15.06 -2.10 16.53
N GLN A 130 14.25 -2.20 17.58
CA GLN A 130 13.99 -1.11 18.51
C GLN A 130 15.28 -0.59 19.18
N GLU A 131 16.12 -1.49 19.67
CA GLU A 131 17.39 -1.15 20.34
C GLU A 131 18.35 -0.48 19.35
N LYS A 132 18.46 -0.97 18.09
CA LYS A 132 19.28 -0.35 17.06
C LYS A 132 18.84 1.07 16.75
N TRP A 133 17.54 1.32 16.66
CA TRP A 133 17.05 2.67 16.43
C TRP A 133 17.37 3.62 17.59
N LYS A 134 17.31 3.13 18.84
CA LYS A 134 17.78 3.90 20.03
C LYS A 134 19.28 4.17 19.96
N GLU A 135 20.11 3.17 19.62
CA GLU A 135 21.56 3.35 19.43
C GLU A 135 21.89 4.41 18.37
N PHE A 136 21.12 4.47 17.31
CA PHE A 136 21.26 5.49 16.28
C PHE A 136 20.90 6.89 16.77
N GLY A 137 20.07 7.00 17.82
CA GLY A 137 19.68 8.26 18.44
C GLY A 137 18.19 8.60 18.29
N VAL A 138 17.37 7.66 17.86
CA VAL A 138 15.91 7.78 17.88
C VAL A 138 15.43 7.14 19.18
N GLU A 139 15.41 7.94 20.27
CA GLU A 139 15.14 7.46 21.61
C GLU A 139 13.65 7.16 21.85
N ASP A 140 12.76 7.92 21.21
CA ASP A 140 11.31 7.73 21.30
C ASP A 140 10.87 6.60 20.38
N THR A 141 10.92 5.38 20.90
CA THR A 141 10.53 4.16 20.18
C THR A 141 9.55 3.33 20.99
N THR A 142 8.52 2.82 20.33
CA THR A 142 7.49 1.97 20.90
C THR A 142 7.26 0.72 20.07
N ILE A 143 6.66 -0.31 20.70
CA ILE A 143 6.19 -1.50 20.00
C ILE A 143 4.66 -1.46 20.07
N ALA A 144 4.02 -1.24 18.93
CA ALA A 144 2.58 -1.31 18.80
C ALA A 144 2.17 -2.78 18.57
N THR A 145 1.29 -3.29 19.44
CA THR A 145 0.87 -4.69 19.42
C THR A 145 -0.59 -4.82 19.06
N TYR A 146 -0.88 -5.82 18.20
CA TYR A 146 -2.22 -6.19 17.74
C TYR A 146 -2.41 -7.69 17.86
N ASP A 147 -3.56 -8.13 18.34
CA ASP A 147 -3.90 -9.56 18.42
C ASP A 147 -4.65 -9.95 17.16
N VAL A 148 -3.99 -10.60 16.21
CA VAL A 148 -4.53 -10.84 14.88
C VAL A 148 -4.82 -12.32 14.61
N TYR A 149 -5.78 -12.57 13.73
CA TYR A 149 -6.17 -13.91 13.29
C TYR A 149 -5.33 -14.29 12.06
N ILE A 150 -4.40 -15.24 12.25
CA ILE A 150 -3.54 -15.80 11.19
C ILE A 150 -3.44 -17.31 11.32
N ASN A 151 -2.72 -17.98 10.42
CA ASN A 151 -2.51 -19.43 10.47
C ASN A 151 -1.03 -19.78 10.34
N TYR A 152 -0.67 -20.94 10.91
CA TYR A 152 0.64 -21.57 10.77
C TYR A 152 0.50 -22.98 10.20
N PRO A 153 1.47 -23.48 9.39
CA PRO A 153 1.41 -24.83 8.81
C PRO A 153 1.66 -25.89 9.87
N LEU A 154 0.82 -26.94 9.89
CA LEU A 154 1.00 -28.13 10.73
C LEU A 154 1.43 -29.33 9.91
N ASP A 155 0.72 -29.62 8.81
CA ASP A 155 0.99 -30.79 7.97
C ASP A 155 0.47 -30.57 6.55
N HIS A 156 1.11 -31.18 5.56
CA HIS A 156 0.73 -31.08 4.16
C HIS A 156 1.19 -32.28 3.37
N ARG A 157 0.44 -32.60 2.30
CA ARG A 157 0.77 -33.67 1.37
C ARG A 157 0.19 -33.38 -0.01
N LEU A 158 0.89 -33.75 -1.04
CA LEU A 158 0.41 -33.76 -2.41
C LEU A 158 0.87 -35.02 -3.11
N ALA A 159 -0.08 -35.81 -3.63
CA ALA A 159 0.24 -37.02 -4.34
C ALA A 159 -0.62 -37.22 -5.58
N LEU A 160 0.00 -37.71 -6.66
CA LEU A 160 -0.69 -38.24 -7.82
C LEU A 160 -1.02 -39.71 -7.55
N LEU A 161 -2.29 -40.07 -7.68
CA LEU A 161 -2.80 -41.39 -7.37
C LEU A 161 -3.50 -42.04 -8.58
N ASN A 162 -3.33 -43.33 -8.75
CA ASN A 162 -4.13 -44.14 -9.67
C ASN A 162 -5.13 -44.98 -8.88
N LYS A 163 -6.40 -44.82 -9.19
CA LYS A 163 -7.50 -45.61 -8.54
C LYS A 163 -7.49 -47.02 -9.04
N LYS A 164 -7.49 -47.99 -8.10
CA LYS A 164 -7.52 -49.43 -8.38
C LYS A 164 -8.84 -50.10 -7.99
N GLY A 165 -9.62 -49.46 -7.13
CA GLY A 165 -10.90 -49.89 -6.64
C GLY A 165 -11.66 -48.73 -6.02
N ASP A 166 -12.78 -48.99 -5.34
CA ASP A 166 -13.63 -47.90 -4.86
C ASP A 166 -12.90 -46.97 -3.84
N ASP A 167 -12.09 -47.56 -2.95
CA ASP A 167 -11.28 -46.80 -1.98
C ASP A 167 -9.79 -47.22 -1.99
N ASP A 168 -9.33 -47.88 -3.09
CA ASP A 168 -7.95 -48.36 -3.22
C ASP A 168 -7.21 -47.53 -4.27
N TYR A 169 -6.09 -46.95 -3.84
CA TYR A 169 -5.25 -46.07 -4.63
C TYR A 169 -3.80 -46.49 -4.59
N GLU A 170 -3.16 -46.50 -5.76
CA GLU A 170 -1.71 -46.63 -5.89
C GLU A 170 -1.08 -45.25 -6.05
N VAL A 171 -0.05 -44.98 -5.27
CA VAL A 171 0.74 -43.73 -5.40
C VAL A 171 1.60 -43.81 -6.66
N ALA A 172 1.25 -42.99 -7.65
CA ALA A 172 2.06 -42.85 -8.86
C ALA A 172 3.21 -41.87 -8.67
N TYR A 173 2.99 -40.83 -7.86
CA TYR A 173 4.00 -39.85 -7.49
C TYR A 173 3.65 -39.20 -6.14
N GLU A 174 4.64 -39.03 -5.30
CA GLU A 174 4.57 -38.31 -4.04
C GLU A 174 5.42 -37.04 -4.16
N ALA A 175 4.83 -35.87 -4.00
CA ALA A 175 5.55 -34.60 -4.08
C ALA A 175 6.47 -34.42 -2.87
N SER A 176 7.67 -33.89 -3.09
CA SER A 176 8.60 -33.57 -2.02
C SER A 176 8.07 -32.48 -1.10
N LEU A 177 7.50 -31.42 -1.69
CA LEU A 177 7.05 -30.22 -0.99
C LEU A 177 8.15 -29.53 -0.16
N GLU A 178 9.40 -29.87 -0.41
CA GLU A 178 10.58 -29.30 0.22
C GLU A 178 11.54 -28.76 -0.82
N GLU A 179 12.17 -27.65 -0.51
CA GLU A 179 13.25 -27.08 -1.30
C GLU A 179 14.57 -27.76 -0.94
N ASP A 180 15.44 -27.99 -1.93
CA ASP A 180 16.73 -28.63 -1.75
C ASP A 180 17.61 -27.85 -0.78
N VAL A 181 18.39 -28.55 0.03
CA VAL A 181 19.45 -27.96 0.84
C VAL A 181 20.67 -27.72 -0.04
N LEU A 182 21.12 -26.46 -0.09
CA LEU A 182 22.24 -26.01 -0.90
C LEU A 182 23.45 -25.72 -0.01
N ASP A 183 24.58 -26.36 -0.27
CA ASP A 183 25.81 -26.19 0.55
C ASP A 183 26.33 -24.73 0.53
N GLU A 184 26.09 -24.01 -0.58
CA GLU A 184 26.48 -22.60 -0.77
C GLU A 184 25.55 -21.62 -0.06
N ASP A 185 24.32 -22.04 0.27
CA ASP A 185 23.28 -21.23 0.88
C ASP A 185 22.85 -21.79 2.24
N GLY A 186 23.49 -21.29 3.31
CA GLY A 186 23.28 -21.81 4.65
C GLY A 186 21.86 -21.70 5.20
N THR A 187 21.05 -20.77 4.68
CA THR A 187 19.65 -20.62 5.11
C THR A 187 18.74 -21.70 4.54
N SER A 188 19.08 -22.26 3.39
CA SER A 188 18.32 -23.36 2.76
C SER A 188 18.27 -24.63 3.62
N GLY A 189 19.26 -24.85 4.48
CA GLY A 189 19.40 -26.03 5.36
C GLY A 189 19.04 -25.81 6.82
N LEU A 190 18.44 -24.67 7.19
CA LEU A 190 18.05 -24.43 8.58
C LEU A 190 16.98 -25.42 9.04
N PRO A 191 17.11 -25.99 10.25
CA PRO A 191 16.18 -27.02 10.74
C PRO A 191 14.78 -26.48 11.05
N ASP A 192 14.67 -25.18 11.24
CA ASP A 192 13.45 -24.43 11.54
C ASP A 192 12.99 -23.55 10.36
N ARG A 193 13.47 -23.85 9.15
CA ARG A 193 12.98 -23.19 7.92
C ARG A 193 11.47 -23.37 7.76
N ILE A 194 10.83 -22.35 7.21
CA ILE A 194 9.38 -22.35 7.06
C ILE A 194 8.95 -23.42 6.03
N PRO A 195 8.01 -24.32 6.38
CA PRO A 195 7.48 -25.33 5.45
C PRO A 195 6.79 -24.73 4.25
N THR A 196 6.47 -25.55 3.26
CA THR A 196 5.65 -25.18 2.12
C THR A 196 4.19 -25.02 2.52
N PHE A 197 3.62 -23.82 2.39
CA PHE A 197 2.21 -23.56 2.66
C PHE A 197 1.74 -22.23 2.04
N HIS A 198 0.42 -22.02 2.02
CA HIS A 198 -0.16 -20.71 1.80
C HIS A 198 -0.75 -20.14 3.09
N GLY A 199 -0.44 -18.88 3.40
CA GLY A 199 -1.16 -18.13 4.43
C GLY A 199 -2.64 -18.03 4.10
N TYR A 200 -3.49 -18.22 5.11
CA TYR A 200 -4.96 -18.23 4.99
C TYR A 200 -5.55 -19.34 4.09
N SER A 201 -4.79 -20.35 3.71
CA SER A 201 -5.38 -21.53 3.06
C SER A 201 -6.23 -22.34 4.03
N ALA A 202 -7.43 -22.76 3.60
CA ALA A 202 -8.25 -23.63 4.43
C ALA A 202 -7.57 -24.99 4.71
N SER A 203 -7.80 -25.54 5.88
CA SER A 203 -7.48 -26.96 6.14
C SER A 203 -8.41 -27.87 5.34
N GLY A 204 -7.89 -28.96 4.78
CA GLY A 204 -8.68 -29.94 4.04
C GLY A 204 -7.84 -31.12 3.57
N ASN A 205 -8.53 -32.22 3.27
CA ASN A 205 -7.94 -33.40 2.64
C ASN A 205 -8.90 -33.85 1.54
N VAL A 206 -8.54 -33.58 0.28
CA VAL A 206 -9.39 -33.82 -0.87
C VAL A 206 -8.67 -34.68 -1.89
N THR A 207 -9.45 -35.61 -2.50
CA THR A 207 -8.94 -36.45 -3.58
C THR A 207 -9.90 -36.33 -4.75
N ALA A 208 -9.40 -35.83 -5.89
CA ALA A 208 -10.24 -35.55 -7.05
C ALA A 208 -9.44 -35.58 -8.36
N PRO A 209 -10.13 -35.79 -9.51
CA PRO A 209 -9.59 -35.45 -10.83
C PRO A 209 -9.20 -33.98 -10.89
N PHE A 210 -8.32 -33.61 -11.82
CA PHE A 210 -7.80 -32.25 -11.87
C PHE A 210 -7.78 -31.66 -13.27
N VAL A 211 -7.71 -30.32 -13.28
CA VAL A 211 -7.76 -29.48 -14.50
C VAL A 211 -6.62 -28.46 -14.45
N TYR A 212 -5.98 -28.20 -15.55
CA TYR A 212 -5.04 -27.07 -15.71
C TYR A 212 -5.80 -25.82 -16.17
N ALA A 213 -5.60 -24.70 -15.47
CA ALA A 213 -6.28 -23.45 -15.75
C ALA A 213 -5.33 -22.26 -15.91
N ASN A 214 -4.22 -22.45 -16.65
CA ASN A 214 -3.26 -21.42 -17.05
C ASN A 214 -2.79 -20.58 -15.83
N PHE A 215 -3.00 -19.26 -15.84
CA PHE A 215 -2.72 -18.39 -14.69
C PHE A 215 -3.84 -18.35 -13.66
N GLY A 216 -5.00 -18.98 -13.91
CA GLY A 216 -6.16 -18.90 -13.04
C GLY A 216 -6.71 -17.47 -12.93
N THR A 217 -6.62 -16.69 -14.00
CA THR A 217 -7.27 -15.37 -14.07
C THR A 217 -8.78 -15.52 -14.19
N TYR A 218 -9.51 -14.43 -13.95
CA TYR A 218 -10.96 -14.44 -14.19
C TYR A 218 -11.29 -14.86 -15.63
N GLN A 219 -10.49 -14.39 -16.62
CA GLN A 219 -10.67 -14.74 -18.03
C GLN A 219 -10.31 -16.19 -18.31
N ASP A 220 -9.24 -16.74 -17.73
CA ASP A 220 -8.88 -18.16 -17.93
C ASP A 220 -10.02 -19.08 -17.46
N TYR A 221 -10.62 -18.79 -16.32
CA TYR A 221 -11.77 -19.55 -15.84
C TYR A 221 -13.01 -19.33 -16.73
N GLN A 222 -13.21 -18.12 -17.27
CA GLN A 222 -14.31 -17.86 -18.19
C GLN A 222 -14.12 -18.62 -19.50
N ASP A 223 -12.91 -18.70 -20.02
CA ASP A 223 -12.57 -19.49 -21.21
C ASP A 223 -12.89 -20.98 -21.01
N LEU A 224 -12.61 -21.54 -19.80
CA LEU A 224 -12.99 -22.92 -19.46
C LEU A 224 -14.51 -23.10 -19.44
N VAL A 225 -15.25 -22.17 -18.84
CA VAL A 225 -16.71 -22.20 -18.80
C VAL A 225 -17.29 -22.16 -20.23
N ASP A 226 -16.78 -21.25 -21.08
CA ASP A 226 -17.22 -21.10 -22.47
C ASP A 226 -16.90 -22.33 -23.32
N ALA A 227 -15.81 -23.03 -23.00
CA ALA A 227 -15.45 -24.32 -23.60
C ALA A 227 -16.21 -25.53 -23.03
N GLY A 228 -17.06 -25.33 -22.02
CA GLY A 228 -17.80 -26.42 -21.36
C GLY A 228 -16.95 -27.31 -20.46
N ILE A 229 -15.77 -26.84 -20.02
CA ILE A 229 -14.87 -27.57 -19.11
C ILE A 229 -15.17 -27.12 -17.68
N SER A 230 -15.84 -27.99 -16.91
CA SER A 230 -16.17 -27.72 -15.51
C SER A 230 -15.00 -28.00 -14.58
N VAL A 231 -14.77 -27.09 -13.63
CA VAL A 231 -13.85 -27.28 -12.50
C VAL A 231 -14.56 -27.75 -11.23
N GLU A 232 -15.90 -27.85 -11.26
CA GLU A 232 -16.72 -28.30 -10.13
C GLU A 232 -16.30 -29.69 -9.68
N GLY A 233 -16.05 -29.85 -8.37
CA GLY A 233 -15.60 -31.10 -7.75
C GLY A 233 -14.19 -31.53 -8.12
N LYS A 234 -13.38 -30.67 -8.73
CA LYS A 234 -12.00 -30.97 -9.18
C LYS A 234 -10.97 -30.14 -8.45
N ILE A 235 -9.73 -30.61 -8.47
CA ILE A 235 -8.57 -29.82 -8.09
C ILE A 235 -8.08 -29.05 -9.32
N VAL A 236 -7.76 -27.77 -9.14
CA VAL A 236 -7.26 -26.92 -10.21
C VAL A 236 -5.76 -26.69 -10.05
N ILE A 237 -5.00 -26.90 -11.12
CA ILE A 237 -3.57 -26.54 -11.20
C ILE A 237 -3.44 -25.24 -11.99
N VAL A 238 -2.76 -24.24 -11.39
CA VAL A 238 -2.47 -22.97 -12.05
C VAL A 238 -1.01 -22.56 -11.85
N LYS A 239 -0.49 -21.74 -12.76
CA LYS A 239 0.83 -21.15 -12.60
C LYS A 239 0.78 -19.79 -11.91
N TYR A 240 1.85 -19.42 -11.22
CA TYR A 240 2.06 -18.06 -10.73
C TYR A 240 2.14 -17.05 -11.88
N GLY A 241 2.05 -15.76 -11.55
CA GLY A 241 2.00 -14.68 -12.54
C GLY A 241 0.57 -14.24 -12.89
N GLY A 242 0.46 -13.20 -13.67
CA GLY A 242 -0.81 -12.62 -14.14
C GLY A 242 -1.59 -11.86 -13.09
N ILE A 243 -1.99 -12.51 -12.01
CA ILE A 243 -2.79 -11.91 -10.92
C ILE A 243 -2.33 -12.38 -9.54
N PHE A 244 -2.82 -11.72 -8.49
CA PHE A 244 -2.61 -12.12 -7.10
C PHE A 244 -3.13 -13.55 -6.82
N ARG A 245 -2.34 -14.34 -6.09
CA ARG A 245 -2.60 -15.77 -5.87
C ARG A 245 -3.92 -16.08 -5.18
N GLY A 246 -4.35 -15.25 -4.21
CA GLY A 246 -5.63 -15.43 -3.52
C GLY A 246 -6.84 -15.36 -4.45
N LEU A 247 -6.78 -14.54 -5.51
CA LEU A 247 -7.87 -14.43 -6.47
C LEU A 247 -7.96 -15.63 -7.42
N LYS A 248 -6.84 -16.34 -7.65
CA LYS A 248 -6.85 -17.64 -8.37
C LYS A 248 -7.65 -18.67 -7.60
N VAL A 249 -7.42 -18.75 -6.26
CA VAL A 249 -8.15 -19.66 -5.36
C VAL A 249 -9.61 -19.22 -5.23
N LYS A 250 -9.86 -17.92 -5.07
CA LYS A 250 -11.22 -17.37 -4.98
C LYS A 250 -12.07 -17.78 -6.18
N ARG A 251 -11.57 -17.54 -7.40
CA ARG A 251 -12.35 -17.85 -8.60
C ARG A 251 -12.55 -19.35 -8.81
N ALA A 252 -11.56 -20.17 -8.48
CA ALA A 252 -11.73 -21.63 -8.46
C ALA A 252 -12.85 -22.06 -7.50
N GLN A 253 -12.82 -21.55 -6.28
CA GLN A 253 -13.85 -21.80 -5.25
C GLN A 253 -15.23 -21.35 -5.72
N ASP A 254 -15.35 -20.15 -6.31
CA ASP A 254 -16.63 -19.61 -6.82
C ASP A 254 -17.25 -20.50 -7.92
N LEU A 255 -16.42 -21.31 -8.60
CA LEU A 255 -16.83 -22.26 -9.63
C LEU A 255 -16.94 -23.71 -9.12
N GLY A 256 -16.86 -23.94 -7.80
CA GLY A 256 -17.05 -25.24 -7.19
C GLY A 256 -15.84 -26.17 -7.17
N ALA A 257 -14.61 -25.66 -7.44
CA ALA A 257 -13.39 -26.45 -7.23
C ALA A 257 -13.23 -26.83 -5.76
N VAL A 258 -12.57 -27.99 -5.51
CA VAL A 258 -12.38 -28.53 -4.15
C VAL A 258 -10.97 -28.31 -3.61
N GLY A 259 -10.05 -27.81 -4.43
CA GLY A 259 -8.67 -27.50 -4.05
C GLY A 259 -7.91 -26.82 -5.19
N VAL A 260 -6.81 -26.13 -4.85
CA VAL A 260 -5.96 -25.44 -5.82
C VAL A 260 -4.49 -25.73 -5.56
N VAL A 261 -3.73 -26.03 -6.61
CA VAL A 261 -2.27 -26.16 -6.59
C VAL A 261 -1.68 -25.06 -7.46
N ILE A 262 -0.71 -24.32 -6.94
CA ILE A 262 -0.08 -23.20 -7.66
C ILE A 262 1.41 -23.47 -7.81
N TYR A 263 1.96 -23.37 -9.02
CA TYR A 263 3.39 -23.62 -9.27
C TYR A 263 4.07 -22.46 -10.02
N SER A 264 5.39 -22.31 -9.83
CA SER A 264 6.19 -21.35 -10.58
C SER A 264 6.62 -21.97 -11.92
N ASP A 265 6.14 -21.41 -13.03
CA ASP A 265 6.54 -21.88 -14.37
C ASP A 265 7.78 -21.11 -14.84
N PRO A 266 8.86 -21.78 -15.29
CA PRO A 266 10.08 -21.10 -15.74
C PRO A 266 9.89 -20.21 -16.98
N GLN A 267 8.78 -20.29 -17.69
CA GLN A 267 8.47 -19.34 -18.76
C GLN A 267 8.32 -17.90 -18.27
N GLU A 268 7.92 -17.73 -17.01
CA GLU A 268 7.72 -16.41 -16.40
C GLU A 268 9.03 -15.76 -15.95
N ASP A 269 10.16 -16.47 -16.01
CA ASP A 269 11.48 -16.00 -15.58
C ASP A 269 12.24 -15.17 -16.63
N GLY A 270 11.61 -14.87 -17.76
CA GLY A 270 12.22 -14.10 -18.86
C GLY A 270 13.23 -14.95 -19.65
N ASP A 271 14.41 -14.37 -19.91
CA ASP A 271 15.43 -14.99 -20.76
C ASP A 271 16.38 -15.91 -19.97
N ILE A 272 16.40 -15.81 -18.65
CA ILE A 272 17.34 -16.53 -17.77
C ILE A 272 16.74 -17.86 -17.34
N THR A 273 16.77 -18.86 -18.20
CA THR A 273 16.21 -20.19 -17.97
C THR A 273 17.18 -21.31 -18.34
N GLU A 274 16.99 -22.50 -17.78
CA GLU A 274 17.74 -23.70 -18.18
C GLU A 274 17.60 -23.98 -19.69
N LEU A 275 16.41 -23.75 -20.25
CA LEU A 275 16.15 -23.93 -21.70
C LEU A 275 17.04 -23.04 -22.55
N ASN A 276 17.38 -21.86 -22.09
CA ASN A 276 18.28 -20.91 -22.75
C ASN A 276 19.76 -21.13 -22.38
N GLY A 277 20.07 -22.20 -21.65
CA GLY A 277 21.43 -22.63 -21.34
C GLY A 277 22.06 -22.00 -20.09
N TYR A 278 21.25 -21.40 -19.21
CA TYR A 278 21.72 -20.88 -17.94
C TYR A 278 21.69 -21.94 -16.85
N GLU A 279 22.71 -21.98 -16.02
CA GLU A 279 22.75 -22.83 -14.84
C GLU A 279 21.74 -22.35 -13.80
N ALA A 280 21.12 -23.31 -13.12
CA ALA A 280 20.21 -23.01 -12.00
C ALA A 280 20.98 -22.54 -10.75
N TYR A 281 20.36 -21.73 -9.92
CA TYR A 281 20.87 -21.39 -8.60
C TYR A 281 21.11 -22.68 -7.77
N PRO A 282 22.25 -22.85 -7.06
CA PRO A 282 23.25 -21.82 -6.74
C PRO A 282 24.39 -21.70 -7.77
N ALA A 283 24.49 -22.58 -8.75
CA ALA A 283 25.58 -22.57 -9.74
C ALA A 283 25.48 -21.37 -10.70
N GLY A 284 24.27 -20.92 -11.04
CA GLY A 284 24.00 -19.84 -11.95
C GLY A 284 22.76 -19.00 -11.60
N PRO A 285 22.36 -18.10 -12.51
CA PRO A 285 21.30 -17.12 -12.27
C PRO A 285 19.87 -17.60 -12.55
N ALA A 286 19.69 -18.83 -13.10
CA ALA A 286 18.34 -19.33 -13.39
C ALA A 286 17.64 -19.87 -12.14
N ARG A 287 16.31 -20.01 -12.20
CA ARG A 287 15.51 -20.55 -11.09
C ARG A 287 15.95 -21.94 -10.70
N ASN A 288 16.12 -22.17 -9.39
CA ASN A 288 16.30 -23.50 -8.86
C ASN A 288 15.01 -24.32 -9.06
N PRO A 289 15.09 -25.55 -9.59
CA PRO A 289 13.93 -26.39 -9.87
C PRO A 289 13.05 -26.71 -8.66
N SER A 290 13.62 -26.78 -7.47
CA SER A 290 12.91 -27.07 -6.23
C SER A 290 12.31 -25.82 -5.56
N ALA A 291 12.53 -24.60 -6.10
CA ALA A 291 12.04 -23.36 -5.53
C ALA A 291 10.51 -23.34 -5.40
N VAL A 292 10.00 -23.01 -4.22
CA VAL A 292 8.58 -22.92 -3.91
C VAL A 292 8.23 -21.49 -3.53
N GLN A 293 7.29 -20.86 -4.24
CA GLN A 293 6.76 -19.55 -3.90
C GLN A 293 5.61 -19.68 -2.90
N ARG A 294 5.87 -19.34 -1.63
CA ARG A 294 4.84 -19.23 -0.59
C ARG A 294 3.96 -18.00 -0.80
N GLY A 295 3.11 -17.68 0.16
CA GLY A 295 2.37 -16.41 0.14
C GLY A 295 0.92 -16.57 0.62
N SER A 296 0.26 -15.45 0.85
CA SER A 296 -1.13 -15.39 1.30
C SER A 296 -2.12 -15.64 0.18
N VAL A 297 -3.20 -16.39 0.47
CA VAL A 297 -4.38 -16.52 -0.40
C VAL A 297 -5.60 -15.76 0.13
N GLN A 298 -5.39 -14.80 1.05
CA GLN A 298 -6.43 -13.83 1.41
C GLN A 298 -6.95 -13.13 0.15
N PHE A 299 -8.22 -12.78 0.11
CA PHE A 299 -8.80 -12.02 -1.01
C PHE A 299 -8.47 -10.53 -0.87
N LEU A 300 -7.19 -10.21 -1.07
CA LEU A 300 -6.59 -8.91 -0.76
C LEU A 300 -7.31 -7.72 -1.43
N SER A 301 -7.89 -7.92 -2.61
CA SER A 301 -8.69 -6.91 -3.30
C SER A 301 -10.09 -6.69 -2.68
N ILE A 302 -10.51 -7.54 -1.74
CA ILE A 302 -11.77 -7.40 -1.00
C ILE A 302 -11.54 -6.64 0.31
N ALA A 303 -10.59 -7.10 1.14
CA ALA A 303 -10.15 -6.40 2.33
C ALA A 303 -8.74 -6.88 2.74
N PRO A 304 -7.77 -5.98 3.00
CA PRO A 304 -6.53 -6.28 3.68
C PRO A 304 -6.73 -6.29 5.20
N GLY A 305 -5.66 -6.55 5.96
CA GLY A 305 -5.68 -6.57 7.42
C GLY A 305 -6.21 -7.87 8.00
N ASP A 306 -6.51 -7.86 9.29
CA ASP A 306 -7.09 -9.02 9.97
C ASP A 306 -8.49 -9.32 9.40
N PRO A 307 -8.72 -10.51 8.82
CA PRO A 307 -10.01 -10.87 8.23
C PRO A 307 -11.17 -10.87 9.24
N THR A 308 -10.88 -10.85 10.54
CA THR A 308 -11.90 -10.85 11.58
C THR A 308 -12.26 -9.46 12.13
N THR A 309 -11.51 -8.42 11.74
CA THR A 309 -11.74 -7.03 12.20
C THR A 309 -11.65 -6.00 11.07
N PRO A 310 -12.28 -6.21 9.91
CA PRO A 310 -12.15 -5.29 8.76
C PRO A 310 -12.66 -3.89 9.10
N GLY A 311 -11.78 -2.89 9.01
CA GLY A 311 -12.10 -1.48 9.22
C GLY A 311 -11.91 -0.97 10.65
N TYR A 312 -11.42 -1.79 11.57
CA TYR A 312 -11.06 -1.42 12.95
C TYR A 312 -9.98 -2.32 13.53
N ALA A 313 -9.14 -1.74 14.37
CA ALA A 313 -7.93 -2.41 14.86
C ALA A 313 -8.20 -3.64 15.75
N SER A 314 -7.48 -4.70 15.54
CA SER A 314 -7.45 -5.96 16.29
C SER A 314 -6.81 -5.78 17.68
N LYS A 315 -7.53 -5.18 18.60
CA LYS A 315 -7.09 -5.02 19.99
C LYS A 315 -7.73 -6.06 20.91
N PRO A 316 -7.15 -6.35 22.08
CA PRO A 316 -7.76 -7.25 23.06
C PRO A 316 -9.21 -6.86 23.39
N GLY A 317 -10.13 -7.82 23.26
CA GLY A 317 -11.54 -7.65 23.60
C GLY A 317 -12.44 -7.00 22.55
N VAL A 318 -11.93 -6.70 21.34
CA VAL A 318 -12.80 -6.25 20.23
C VAL A 318 -13.68 -7.38 19.73
N GLU A 319 -14.88 -7.05 19.23
CA GLU A 319 -15.76 -8.01 18.55
C GLU A 319 -15.16 -8.44 17.23
N ARG A 320 -15.15 -9.74 16.94
CA ARG A 320 -14.60 -10.31 15.72
C ARG A 320 -15.71 -10.82 14.81
N GLN A 321 -15.52 -10.64 13.52
CA GLN A 321 -16.42 -11.11 12.46
C GLN A 321 -15.93 -12.45 11.90
N PRO A 322 -16.81 -13.25 11.27
CA PRO A 322 -16.40 -14.43 10.51
C PRO A 322 -15.48 -14.06 9.35
N PRO A 323 -14.36 -14.78 9.12
CA PRO A 323 -13.33 -14.40 8.15
C PRO A 323 -13.64 -14.77 6.69
N GLU A 324 -14.65 -15.56 6.42
CA GLU A 324 -14.94 -16.20 5.12
C GLU A 324 -15.16 -15.21 3.98
N HIS A 325 -15.43 -13.94 4.29
CA HIS A 325 -15.61 -12.91 3.28
C HIS A 325 -14.30 -12.56 2.55
N SER A 326 -13.14 -12.80 3.19
CA SER A 326 -11.82 -12.41 2.67
C SER A 326 -10.78 -13.53 2.66
N ILE A 327 -11.12 -14.76 3.07
CA ILE A 327 -10.24 -15.93 2.98
C ILE A 327 -10.95 -17.12 2.33
N PRO A 328 -10.22 -18.06 1.68
CA PRO A 328 -10.83 -19.22 1.02
C PRO A 328 -11.33 -20.28 2.01
N SER A 329 -12.34 -21.04 1.55
CA SER A 329 -12.87 -22.22 2.24
C SER A 329 -12.37 -23.55 1.66
N ILE A 330 -11.51 -23.52 0.62
CA ILE A 330 -10.91 -24.70 0.01
C ILE A 330 -9.38 -24.71 0.25
N PRO A 331 -8.76 -25.92 0.38
CA PRO A 331 -7.32 -26.00 0.55
C PRO A 331 -6.55 -25.59 -0.70
N SER A 332 -5.37 -24.98 -0.50
CA SER A 332 -4.42 -24.69 -1.56
C SER A 332 -2.98 -24.91 -1.10
N LEU A 333 -2.11 -25.34 -2.03
CA LEU A 333 -0.68 -25.50 -1.78
C LEU A 333 0.14 -24.86 -2.92
N PRO A 334 1.25 -24.17 -2.61
CA PRO A 334 2.27 -23.83 -3.58
C PRO A 334 3.19 -25.02 -3.80
N ILE A 335 3.71 -25.21 -5.00
CA ILE A 335 4.67 -26.26 -5.30
C ILE A 335 5.78 -25.77 -6.23
N SER A 336 6.90 -26.49 -6.23
CA SER A 336 7.98 -26.33 -7.20
C SER A 336 7.53 -26.76 -8.61
N TYR A 337 8.25 -26.35 -9.65
CA TYR A 337 7.96 -26.92 -10.98
C TYR A 337 8.47 -28.36 -11.08
N THR A 338 9.39 -28.78 -10.22
CA THR A 338 9.78 -30.19 -10.13
C THR A 338 8.60 -31.06 -9.72
N ASP A 339 7.87 -30.63 -8.69
CA ASP A 339 6.66 -31.35 -8.22
C ASP A 339 5.47 -31.19 -9.19
N ALA A 340 5.37 -30.06 -9.89
CA ALA A 340 4.33 -29.84 -10.89
C ALA A 340 4.48 -30.73 -12.13
N LEU A 341 5.72 -31.09 -12.49
CA LEU A 341 6.04 -31.79 -13.73
C LEU A 341 5.32 -33.15 -13.89
N PRO A 342 5.27 -34.08 -12.90
CA PRO A 342 4.51 -35.32 -12.99
C PRO A 342 3.00 -35.08 -13.10
N LEU A 343 2.47 -34.08 -12.41
CA LEU A 343 1.04 -33.73 -12.44
C LEU A 343 0.63 -33.20 -13.81
N LEU A 344 1.43 -32.29 -14.38
CA LEU A 344 1.18 -31.76 -15.73
C LEU A 344 1.31 -32.82 -16.81
N LYS A 345 2.26 -33.77 -16.66
CA LYS A 345 2.37 -34.93 -17.58
C LYS A 345 1.18 -35.86 -17.50
N ALA A 346 0.58 -36.03 -16.36
CA ALA A 346 -0.63 -36.85 -16.21
C ALA A 346 -1.86 -36.26 -16.95
N LEU A 347 -1.81 -35.00 -17.32
CA LEU A 347 -2.81 -34.33 -18.18
C LEU A 347 -2.54 -34.57 -19.66
N ASN A 348 -1.36 -35.02 -20.10
CA ASN A 348 -1.02 -35.20 -21.50
C ASN A 348 -2.06 -36.12 -22.19
N GLY A 349 -2.60 -35.63 -23.31
CA GLY A 349 -3.61 -36.35 -24.09
C GLY A 349 -5.05 -36.25 -23.54
N HIS A 350 -5.28 -35.54 -22.43
CA HIS A 350 -6.60 -35.35 -21.84
C HIS A 350 -7.12 -33.92 -22.07
N GLY A 351 -8.25 -33.80 -22.74
CA GLY A 351 -8.86 -32.53 -23.12
C GLY A 351 -8.07 -31.77 -24.21
N PRO A 352 -8.48 -30.54 -24.53
CA PRO A 352 -7.79 -29.72 -25.53
C PRO A 352 -6.42 -29.27 -25.02
N LYS A 353 -5.53 -28.86 -25.93
CA LYS A 353 -4.25 -28.21 -25.56
C LYS A 353 -4.49 -26.75 -25.21
N ALA A 354 -3.76 -26.23 -24.27
CA ALA A 354 -3.81 -24.82 -23.90
C ALA A 354 -3.59 -23.90 -25.12
N ALA A 355 -2.64 -24.22 -25.98
CA ALA A 355 -2.34 -23.46 -27.20
C ALA A 355 -3.50 -23.41 -28.22
N ASP A 356 -4.50 -24.27 -28.11
CA ASP A 356 -5.65 -24.30 -29.04
C ASP A 356 -6.76 -23.31 -28.59
N PHE A 357 -6.66 -22.71 -27.40
CA PHE A 357 -7.69 -21.81 -26.85
C PHE A 357 -7.59 -20.40 -27.43
N ASN A 358 -6.54 -19.67 -27.09
CA ASN A 358 -6.26 -18.33 -27.57
C ASN A 358 -4.82 -17.90 -27.23
N ASP A 359 -4.43 -16.69 -27.63
CA ASP A 359 -3.06 -16.17 -27.45
C ASP A 359 -2.62 -16.03 -25.97
N PHE A 360 -3.53 -16.03 -25.01
CA PHE A 360 -3.22 -15.97 -23.57
C PHE A 360 -2.90 -17.36 -22.99
N TRP A 361 -3.29 -18.44 -23.67
CA TRP A 361 -3.05 -19.82 -23.27
C TRP A 361 -1.82 -20.42 -23.98
N GLN A 362 -0.68 -19.78 -23.84
CA GLN A 362 0.55 -20.18 -24.58
C GLN A 362 1.25 -21.46 -24.05
N GLY A 363 0.62 -22.16 -23.07
CA GLY A 363 1.28 -23.28 -22.39
C GLY A 363 2.25 -22.77 -21.33
N GLY A 364 3.48 -23.32 -21.27
CA GLY A 364 4.49 -22.95 -20.30
C GLY A 364 5.90 -23.41 -20.67
N GLY A 365 6.85 -23.16 -19.77
CA GLY A 365 8.29 -23.44 -19.96
C GLY A 365 8.71 -24.90 -19.84
N LEU A 366 7.79 -25.84 -19.53
CA LEU A 366 8.11 -27.25 -19.27
C LEU A 366 7.86 -28.17 -20.47
N ALA A 367 7.51 -27.63 -21.65
CA ALA A 367 7.28 -28.43 -22.85
C ALA A 367 8.49 -29.28 -23.23
N HIS A 368 9.71 -28.75 -23.11
CA HIS A 368 10.95 -29.47 -23.35
C HIS A 368 11.21 -30.65 -22.40
N LYS A 369 10.52 -30.66 -21.23
CA LYS A 369 10.54 -31.75 -20.24
C LYS A 369 9.37 -32.74 -20.45
N GLY A 370 8.62 -32.65 -21.56
CA GLY A 370 7.55 -33.58 -21.96
C GLY A 370 6.16 -33.25 -21.43
N VAL A 371 5.87 -31.96 -21.16
CA VAL A 371 4.53 -31.48 -20.82
C VAL A 371 3.85 -30.96 -22.09
N ASP A 372 2.67 -31.50 -22.43
CA ASP A 372 1.88 -31.06 -23.58
C ASP A 372 0.93 -29.90 -23.28
N TYR A 373 0.79 -29.52 -21.98
CA TYR A 373 -0.16 -28.53 -21.49
C TYR A 373 -1.59 -28.77 -21.94
N ASN A 374 -2.06 -30.03 -21.84
CA ASN A 374 -3.47 -30.34 -21.98
C ASN A 374 -4.23 -29.82 -20.77
N ILE A 375 -5.47 -29.38 -21.00
CA ILE A 375 -6.31 -28.77 -19.97
C ILE A 375 -6.93 -29.80 -19.02
N GLY A 376 -7.16 -31.02 -19.50
CA GLY A 376 -7.92 -32.03 -18.78
C GLY A 376 -9.43 -31.92 -19.02
N PRO A 377 -10.27 -32.43 -18.10
CA PRO A 377 -9.90 -33.09 -16.85
C PRO A 377 -9.17 -34.43 -17.04
N THR A 378 -8.43 -34.86 -16.02
CA THR A 378 -7.95 -36.26 -15.98
C THR A 378 -9.14 -37.23 -15.93
N PRO A 379 -8.95 -38.50 -16.33
CA PRO A 379 -9.92 -39.56 -16.08
C PRO A 379 -10.17 -39.74 -14.57
N ASP A 380 -11.35 -40.29 -14.20
CA ASP A 380 -11.78 -40.47 -12.79
C ASP A 380 -10.87 -41.40 -11.98
N ASP A 381 -10.00 -42.16 -12.65
CA ASP A 381 -9.03 -43.07 -12.04
C ASP A 381 -7.63 -42.44 -11.86
N VAL A 382 -7.43 -41.22 -12.38
CA VAL A 382 -6.19 -40.46 -12.21
C VAL A 382 -6.49 -39.19 -11.43
N VAL A 383 -6.12 -39.17 -10.14
CA VAL A 383 -6.53 -38.14 -9.19
C VAL A 383 -5.34 -37.56 -8.44
N ILE A 384 -5.51 -36.35 -7.92
CA ILE A 384 -4.61 -35.75 -6.93
C ILE A 384 -5.24 -35.92 -5.56
N ASN A 385 -4.44 -36.32 -4.56
CA ASN A 385 -4.74 -36.11 -3.16
C ASN A 385 -3.99 -34.86 -2.70
N LEU A 386 -4.76 -33.88 -2.24
CA LEU A 386 -4.27 -32.62 -1.66
C LEU A 386 -4.68 -32.57 -0.19
N HIS A 387 -3.71 -32.66 0.70
CA HIS A 387 -3.88 -32.50 2.14
C HIS A 387 -3.16 -31.24 2.60
N ASN A 388 -3.86 -30.41 3.35
CA ASN A 388 -3.33 -29.19 3.96
C ASN A 388 -3.95 -29.03 5.34
N HIS A 389 -3.12 -28.97 6.37
CA HIS A 389 -3.56 -28.81 7.76
C HIS A 389 -2.89 -27.59 8.37
N GLN A 390 -3.69 -26.63 8.81
CA GLN A 390 -3.27 -25.35 9.32
C GLN A 390 -3.76 -25.13 10.76
N ASP A 391 -2.93 -24.50 11.58
CA ASP A 391 -3.31 -24.03 12.91
C ASP A 391 -3.70 -22.55 12.83
N TYR A 392 -5.00 -22.28 12.92
CA TYR A 392 -5.54 -20.92 12.95
C TYR A 392 -5.57 -20.41 14.37
N VAL A 393 -4.85 -19.32 14.62
CA VAL A 393 -4.67 -18.72 15.94
C VAL A 393 -4.92 -17.23 15.94
N THR A 394 -5.27 -16.70 17.11
CA THR A 394 -5.14 -15.28 17.39
C THR A 394 -3.82 -15.06 18.14
N THR A 395 -2.92 -14.30 17.56
CA THR A 395 -1.55 -14.12 18.05
C THR A 395 -1.11 -12.65 17.96
N PRO A 396 -0.19 -12.17 18.83
CA PRO A 396 0.29 -10.81 18.74
C PRO A 396 1.18 -10.58 17.51
N LEU A 397 0.97 -9.47 16.81
CA LEU A 397 1.92 -8.84 15.89
C LEU A 397 2.59 -7.63 16.53
N TRP A 398 3.83 -7.32 16.13
CA TRP A 398 4.64 -6.27 16.76
C TRP A 398 5.24 -5.30 15.74
N ASN A 399 4.62 -4.14 15.61
CA ASN A 399 5.17 -3.05 14.82
C ASN A 399 6.15 -2.22 15.65
N VAL A 400 7.36 -1.97 15.14
CA VAL A 400 8.32 -1.06 15.79
C VAL A 400 8.11 0.34 15.22
N ILE A 401 7.83 1.30 16.11
CA ILE A 401 7.57 2.69 15.75
C ILE A 401 8.61 3.58 16.41
N GLY A 402 9.35 4.34 15.62
CA GLY A 402 10.33 5.32 16.08
C GLY A 402 9.94 6.74 15.70
N VAL A 403 10.09 7.71 16.60
CA VAL A 403 9.61 9.08 16.40
C VAL A 403 10.70 10.11 16.61
N ILE A 404 10.86 11.01 15.65
CA ILE A 404 11.64 12.26 15.80
C ILE A 404 10.66 13.43 15.80
N THR A 405 10.38 14.00 16.97
CA THR A 405 9.44 15.12 17.10
C THR A 405 9.96 16.38 16.42
N GLY A 406 9.21 16.94 15.50
CA GLY A 406 9.51 18.17 14.78
C GLY A 406 9.12 19.43 15.56
N THR A 407 9.51 20.59 15.01
CA THR A 407 9.09 21.90 15.55
C THR A 407 7.63 22.22 15.22
N ILE A 408 7.07 21.53 14.19
CA ILE A 408 5.64 21.48 13.86
C ILE A 408 5.17 20.04 14.12
N PRO A 409 4.82 19.68 15.37
CA PRO A 409 4.57 18.30 15.74
C PRO A 409 3.27 17.73 15.18
N ASP A 410 2.35 18.57 14.73
CA ASP A 410 1.06 18.21 14.12
C ASP A 410 1.11 18.07 12.59
N GLU A 411 2.29 18.08 11.99
CA GLU A 411 2.56 17.66 10.61
C GLU A 411 3.58 16.53 10.62
N VAL A 412 3.24 15.41 9.99
CA VAL A 412 3.97 14.15 10.13
C VAL A 412 4.33 13.55 8.77
N VAL A 413 5.55 13.04 8.68
CA VAL A 413 6.07 12.26 7.55
C VAL A 413 6.35 10.86 8.08
N ILE A 414 5.81 9.82 7.44
CA ILE A 414 6.00 8.44 7.86
C ILE A 414 6.83 7.70 6.80
N LEU A 415 7.86 6.99 7.24
CA LEU A 415 8.73 6.13 6.43
C LEU A 415 8.58 4.71 6.95
N GLY A 416 8.18 3.79 6.09
CA GLY A 416 7.87 2.43 6.50
C GLY A 416 8.44 1.34 5.59
N ASN A 417 8.59 0.18 6.22
CA ASN A 417 8.95 -1.10 5.61
C ASN A 417 8.43 -2.21 6.52
N HIS A 418 8.11 -3.40 5.98
CA HIS A 418 7.82 -4.55 6.83
C HIS A 418 9.07 -5.35 7.19
N ARG A 419 8.91 -6.28 8.13
CA ARG A 419 10.02 -7.06 8.69
C ARG A 419 9.76 -8.55 8.60
N ASP A 420 8.50 -8.98 8.66
CA ASP A 420 8.14 -10.39 8.54
C ASP A 420 8.41 -10.91 7.11
N ALA A 421 8.75 -12.19 6.99
CA ALA A 421 9.01 -12.85 5.72
C ALA A 421 8.41 -14.27 5.70
N TRP A 422 8.04 -14.74 4.51
CA TRP A 422 7.58 -16.13 4.31
C TRP A 422 8.65 -17.18 4.54
N VAL A 423 9.89 -16.78 4.60
CA VAL A 423 11.07 -17.67 4.60
C VAL A 423 12.11 -17.24 5.61
N ALA A 424 13.07 -18.10 5.87
CA ALA A 424 14.15 -17.78 6.80
C ALA A 424 15.04 -16.64 6.33
N GLY A 425 15.26 -16.52 5.03
CA GLY A 425 16.07 -15.48 4.41
C GLY A 425 15.29 -14.17 4.21
N GLY A 426 14.44 -14.12 3.19
CA GLY A 426 13.74 -12.91 2.81
C GLY A 426 14.70 -11.76 2.46
N ALA A 427 15.80 -12.06 1.76
CA ALA A 427 16.89 -11.08 1.54
C ALA A 427 16.48 -9.94 0.58
N GLY A 428 15.59 -10.24 -0.37
CA GLY A 428 14.88 -9.24 -1.18
C GLY A 428 13.68 -8.73 -0.42
N ASP A 429 12.79 -9.63 -0.04
CA ASP A 429 11.47 -9.38 0.53
C ASP A 429 11.37 -9.93 1.96
N PRO A 430 11.32 -9.02 2.99
CA PRO A 430 11.44 -7.55 2.92
C PRO A 430 12.82 -7.03 3.34
N ASN A 431 13.80 -7.90 3.63
CA ASN A 431 14.98 -7.50 4.40
C ASN A 431 15.92 -6.56 3.64
N SER A 432 15.77 -6.44 2.31
CA SER A 432 16.43 -5.37 1.56
C SER A 432 15.91 -4.00 1.99
N GLY A 433 14.60 -3.87 2.18
CA GLY A 433 13.96 -2.67 2.71
C GLY A 433 14.25 -2.44 4.19
N SER A 434 14.27 -3.51 5.03
CA SER A 434 14.65 -3.43 6.43
C SER A 434 16.09 -2.91 6.61
N ALA A 435 17.03 -3.38 5.79
CA ALA A 435 18.41 -2.89 5.79
C ALA A 435 18.50 -1.43 5.34
N ALA A 436 17.74 -1.05 4.29
CA ALA A 436 17.67 0.33 3.82
C ALA A 436 17.06 1.26 4.89
N LEU A 437 15.97 0.86 5.55
CA LEU A 437 15.33 1.64 6.61
C LEU A 437 16.26 1.85 7.81
N ASN A 438 17.03 0.83 8.21
CA ASN A 438 18.05 1.00 9.25
C ASN A 438 19.10 2.04 8.88
N GLU A 439 19.55 2.10 7.62
CA GLU A 439 20.45 3.15 7.14
C GLU A 439 19.77 4.53 7.13
N VAL A 440 18.50 4.61 6.83
CA VAL A 440 17.71 5.84 6.93
C VAL A 440 17.65 6.32 8.38
N VAL A 441 17.26 5.46 9.32
CA VAL A 441 17.19 5.80 10.75
C VAL A 441 18.58 6.20 11.28
N ARG A 442 19.63 5.49 10.87
CA ARG A 442 21.03 5.83 11.23
C ARG A 442 21.44 7.20 10.67
N SER A 443 21.01 7.54 9.47
CA SER A 443 21.29 8.81 8.82
C SER A 443 20.65 9.99 9.58
N PHE A 444 19.37 9.87 9.90
CA PHE A 444 18.67 10.87 10.71
C PHE A 444 19.21 10.93 12.15
N GLY A 445 19.58 9.81 12.73
CA GLY A 445 20.24 9.76 14.03
C GLY A 445 21.58 10.50 14.06
N LYS A 446 22.39 10.42 13.01
CA LYS A 446 23.60 11.24 12.86
C LYS A 446 23.27 12.73 12.75
N ALA A 447 22.22 13.08 12.01
CA ALA A 447 21.78 14.48 11.90
C ALA A 447 21.34 15.03 13.27
N LEU A 448 20.59 14.23 14.06
CA LEU A 448 20.24 14.60 15.44
C LEU A 448 21.47 14.84 16.32
N LYS A 449 22.48 13.96 16.25
CA LYS A 449 23.74 14.10 16.99
C LYS A 449 24.55 15.33 16.54
N ALA A 450 24.38 15.78 15.28
CA ALA A 450 24.96 17.03 14.78
C ALA A 450 24.15 18.28 15.16
N GLY A 451 23.09 18.14 15.97
CA GLY A 451 22.27 19.24 16.47
C GLY A 451 21.08 19.60 15.59
N TRP A 452 20.82 18.83 14.50
CA TRP A 452 19.65 19.07 13.66
C TRP A 452 18.35 18.66 14.41
N LYS A 453 17.29 19.39 14.09
CA LYS A 453 15.94 19.06 14.52
C LYS A 453 14.97 19.34 13.38
N PRO A 454 14.11 18.38 12.98
CA PRO A 454 13.24 18.53 11.83
C PRO A 454 12.19 19.63 12.04
N LEU A 455 11.71 20.19 10.93
CA LEU A 455 10.55 21.07 10.94
C LEU A 455 9.29 20.27 11.24
N ARG A 456 9.07 19.12 10.57
CA ARG A 456 7.96 18.20 10.80
C ARG A 456 8.41 16.96 11.56
N THR A 457 7.48 16.37 12.31
CA THR A 457 7.70 15.07 12.95
C THR A 457 7.94 13.99 11.91
N ILE A 458 8.95 13.15 12.14
CA ILE A 458 9.25 11.98 11.32
C ILE A 458 8.91 10.74 12.14
N ILE A 459 8.21 9.80 11.53
CA ILE A 459 7.94 8.47 12.09
C ILE A 459 8.59 7.43 11.19
N PHE A 460 9.34 6.53 11.81
CA PHE A 460 9.83 5.32 11.19
C PHE A 460 8.96 4.16 11.64
N ALA A 461 8.58 3.29 10.73
CA ALA A 461 7.75 2.13 11.02
C ALA A 461 8.36 0.87 10.41
N SER A 462 8.58 -0.15 11.25
CA SER A 462 8.90 -1.51 10.83
C SER A 462 7.69 -2.38 11.14
N TRP A 463 6.95 -2.71 10.10
CA TRP A 463 5.69 -3.44 10.21
C TRP A 463 5.91 -4.94 10.40
N ASP A 464 4.94 -5.62 10.99
CA ASP A 464 4.87 -7.06 11.15
C ASP A 464 3.59 -7.57 10.49
N GLY A 465 3.61 -8.76 9.89
CA GLY A 465 2.42 -9.38 9.29
C GLY A 465 1.96 -8.76 7.98
N GLU A 466 2.85 -8.10 7.25
CA GLU A 466 2.57 -7.61 5.89
C GLU A 466 2.21 -8.76 4.98
N GLU A 467 3.01 -9.81 5.00
CA GLU A 467 2.96 -10.98 4.13
C GLU A 467 1.62 -11.71 4.16
N TYR A 468 0.94 -11.74 5.31
CA TYR A 468 -0.38 -12.35 5.43
C TYR A 468 -1.50 -11.53 4.78
N GLY A 469 -1.29 -10.24 4.58
CA GLY A 469 -2.27 -9.37 3.97
C GLY A 469 -2.23 -7.95 4.51
N LEU A 470 -1.03 -7.37 4.63
CA LEU A 470 -0.80 -6.00 5.08
C LEU A 470 -1.30 -5.78 6.52
N VAL A 471 -1.24 -6.83 7.37
CA VAL A 471 -2.00 -6.85 8.63
C VAL A 471 -1.51 -5.77 9.59
N GLY A 472 -0.20 -5.76 9.92
CA GLY A 472 0.31 -4.85 10.94
C GLY A 472 0.17 -3.37 10.60
N SER A 473 0.38 -2.98 9.36
CA SER A 473 0.18 -1.61 8.90
C SER A 473 -1.29 -1.23 8.84
N THR A 474 -2.16 -2.14 8.40
CA THR A 474 -3.61 -1.92 8.34
C THR A 474 -4.18 -1.68 9.74
N GLU A 475 -3.88 -2.57 10.69
CA GLU A 475 -4.33 -2.44 12.07
C GLU A 475 -3.87 -1.12 12.72
N TRP A 476 -2.62 -0.73 12.42
CA TRP A 476 -2.09 0.53 12.93
C TRP A 476 -2.78 1.75 12.29
N VAL A 477 -3.04 1.72 10.98
CA VAL A 477 -3.75 2.80 10.28
C VAL A 477 -5.19 2.91 10.77
N GLU A 478 -5.89 1.80 10.96
CA GLU A 478 -7.26 1.77 11.48
C GLU A 478 -7.34 2.32 12.91
N GLU A 479 -6.38 1.96 13.78
CA GLU A 479 -6.29 2.52 15.13
C GLU A 479 -6.01 4.02 15.13
N GLN A 480 -5.10 4.47 14.26
CA GLN A 480 -4.63 5.85 14.22
C GLN A 480 -5.45 6.76 13.29
N LEU A 481 -6.49 6.25 12.64
CA LEU A 481 -7.24 6.94 11.59
C LEU A 481 -7.67 8.37 11.96
N PRO A 482 -8.24 8.65 13.15
CA PRO A 482 -8.66 10.00 13.54
C PRO A 482 -7.50 11.00 13.58
N TRP A 483 -6.32 10.54 13.95
CA TRP A 483 -5.11 11.36 13.99
C TRP A 483 -4.45 11.47 12.60
N LEU A 484 -4.31 10.36 11.87
CA LEU A 484 -3.70 10.32 10.54
C LEU A 484 -4.40 11.28 9.57
N THR A 485 -5.73 11.33 9.61
CA THR A 485 -6.52 12.21 8.74
C THR A 485 -6.27 13.70 8.94
N VAL A 486 -5.69 14.08 10.06
CA VAL A 486 -5.36 15.48 10.38
C VAL A 486 -3.85 15.75 10.23
N ALA A 487 -3.01 14.87 10.79
CA ALA A 487 -1.59 15.11 10.98
C ALA A 487 -0.74 14.61 9.81
N ASN A 488 -1.01 13.41 9.28
CA ASN A 488 -0.11 12.80 8.31
C ASN A 488 -0.13 13.52 6.96
N ALA A 489 1.05 13.87 6.47
CA ALA A 489 1.25 14.54 5.18
C ALA A 489 1.53 13.53 4.06
N VAL A 490 2.39 12.53 4.32
CA VAL A 490 2.86 11.57 3.33
C VAL A 490 3.28 10.27 4.02
N TYR A 491 3.07 9.15 3.33
CA TYR A 491 3.67 7.85 3.65
C TYR A 491 4.65 7.46 2.54
N ILE A 492 5.87 7.12 2.92
CA ILE A 492 6.95 6.71 2.02
C ILE A 492 7.27 5.25 2.33
N ASN A 493 7.05 4.38 1.36
CA ASN A 493 7.19 2.93 1.48
C ASN A 493 8.43 2.45 0.74
N VAL A 494 9.17 1.55 1.35
CA VAL A 494 10.17 0.72 0.69
C VAL A 494 10.01 -0.69 1.22
N ASP A 495 9.35 -1.53 0.46
CA ASP A 495 9.19 -2.96 0.70
C ASP A 495 10.48 -3.68 0.30
N VAL A 496 10.65 -3.92 -1.00
CA VAL A 496 11.88 -4.44 -1.58
C VAL A 496 12.76 -3.29 -2.05
N ALA A 497 13.86 -3.02 -1.32
CA ALA A 497 14.81 -1.99 -1.72
C ALA A 497 15.57 -2.39 -3.00
N SER A 498 15.89 -3.68 -3.14
CA SER A 498 16.51 -4.21 -4.35
C SER A 498 16.30 -5.72 -4.50
N SER A 499 15.92 -6.13 -5.69
CA SER A 499 16.00 -7.50 -6.21
C SER A 499 16.58 -7.53 -7.64
N GLY A 500 17.23 -6.44 -8.07
CA GLY A 500 17.83 -6.29 -9.39
C GLY A 500 18.16 -4.83 -9.75
N PRO A 501 18.47 -4.51 -11.02
CA PRO A 501 19.04 -3.21 -11.39
C PRO A 501 18.06 -2.14 -11.87
N ILE A 502 16.77 -2.44 -12.03
CA ILE A 502 15.79 -1.54 -12.67
C ILE A 502 15.01 -0.78 -11.61
N PHE A 503 15.18 0.54 -11.56
CA PHE A 503 14.41 1.40 -10.64
C PHE A 503 12.94 1.47 -11.04
N ASP A 504 12.04 1.28 -10.07
CA ASP A 504 10.60 1.30 -10.25
C ASP A 504 9.93 2.12 -9.16
N VAL A 505 8.86 2.86 -9.52
CA VAL A 505 8.11 3.71 -8.60
C VAL A 505 6.63 3.65 -8.90
N SER A 506 5.85 3.52 -7.82
CA SER A 506 4.40 3.72 -7.84
C SER A 506 4.02 4.75 -6.77
N GLY A 507 3.08 5.65 -7.07
CA GLY A 507 2.74 6.68 -6.12
C GLY A 507 1.52 7.52 -6.47
N SER A 508 1.06 8.27 -5.47
CA SER A 508 0.11 9.35 -5.69
C SER A 508 0.70 10.42 -6.60
N PRO A 509 -0.01 10.89 -7.63
CA PRO A 509 0.48 11.94 -8.51
C PRO A 509 0.85 13.26 -7.82
N LEU A 510 0.37 13.50 -6.59
CA LEU A 510 0.82 14.63 -5.77
C LEU A 510 2.32 14.62 -5.50
N LEU A 511 2.96 13.44 -5.52
CA LEU A 511 4.35 13.22 -5.14
C LEU A 511 5.30 13.24 -6.34
N ASN A 512 4.81 13.27 -7.58
CA ASN A 512 5.62 13.18 -8.80
C ASN A 512 6.79 14.17 -8.78
N LYS A 513 6.51 15.43 -8.48
CA LYS A 513 7.53 16.49 -8.40
C LYS A 513 8.63 16.14 -7.39
N ALA A 514 8.27 15.70 -6.20
CA ALA A 514 9.23 15.38 -5.14
C ALA A 514 10.12 14.19 -5.53
N VAL A 515 9.52 13.14 -6.10
CA VAL A 515 10.24 11.94 -6.57
C VAL A 515 11.24 12.33 -7.67
N HIS A 516 10.81 13.12 -8.68
CA HIS A 516 11.69 13.57 -9.75
C HIS A 516 12.81 14.47 -9.23
N GLU A 517 12.51 15.43 -8.35
CA GLU A 517 13.55 16.30 -7.77
C GLU A 517 14.58 15.51 -6.97
N VAL A 518 14.16 14.56 -6.15
CA VAL A 518 15.10 13.76 -5.34
C VAL A 518 15.90 12.79 -6.20
N THR A 519 15.27 12.04 -7.10
CA THR A 519 15.96 11.06 -7.96
C THR A 519 16.94 11.72 -8.94
N SER A 520 16.70 12.99 -9.31
CA SER A 520 17.64 13.77 -10.13
C SER A 520 18.95 14.12 -9.40
N THR A 521 18.98 14.08 -8.06
CA THR A 521 20.16 14.38 -7.25
C THR A 521 21.00 13.18 -6.85
N VAL A 522 20.49 11.97 -7.05
CA VAL A 522 21.16 10.72 -6.68
C VAL A 522 21.69 10.04 -7.94
N GLN A 523 22.99 9.70 -7.94
CA GLN A 523 23.59 8.99 -9.08
C GLN A 523 23.05 7.56 -9.19
N SER A 524 22.73 7.13 -10.41
CA SER A 524 22.31 5.77 -10.68
C SER A 524 23.50 4.81 -10.58
N PRO A 525 23.37 3.65 -9.91
CA PRO A 525 24.39 2.59 -9.98
C PRO A 525 24.50 1.96 -11.38
N ASN A 526 23.39 1.99 -12.14
CA ASN A 526 23.29 1.42 -13.49
C ASN A 526 23.42 2.50 -14.58
N GLN A 527 24.55 3.21 -14.58
CA GLN A 527 24.82 4.29 -15.53
C GLN A 527 25.25 3.72 -16.89
N THR A 528 24.58 4.13 -17.95
CA THR A 528 25.02 3.91 -19.34
C THR A 528 25.96 5.04 -19.81
N VAL A 529 25.82 6.23 -19.22
CA VAL A 529 26.69 7.39 -19.40
C VAL A 529 27.12 7.90 -18.03
N LYS A 530 28.41 8.17 -17.85
CA LYS A 530 28.97 8.64 -16.58
C LYS A 530 28.26 9.91 -16.08
N GLY A 531 27.80 9.89 -14.84
CA GLY A 531 27.17 11.03 -14.17
C GLY A 531 25.64 11.02 -14.24
N GLN A 532 25.01 10.03 -14.89
CA GLN A 532 23.55 9.90 -14.90
C GLN A 532 23.00 9.77 -13.47
N SER A 533 21.94 10.53 -13.22
CA SER A 533 21.10 10.35 -12.04
C SER A 533 20.17 9.14 -12.16
N VAL A 534 19.54 8.78 -11.06
CA VAL A 534 18.48 7.74 -11.09
C VAL A 534 17.34 8.18 -12.01
N LEU A 535 16.95 9.47 -11.99
CA LEU A 535 15.94 10.01 -12.89
C LEU A 535 16.33 9.85 -14.37
N ASP A 536 17.58 10.16 -14.73
CA ASP A 536 18.06 10.03 -16.12
C ASP A 536 18.05 8.58 -16.61
N ALA A 537 18.41 7.63 -15.74
CA ALA A 537 18.47 6.21 -16.10
C ALA A 537 17.07 5.55 -16.14
N TRP A 538 16.17 5.97 -15.27
CA TRP A 538 14.82 5.44 -15.13
C TRP A 538 13.82 6.06 -16.11
N GLY A 539 13.97 7.35 -16.45
CA GLY A 539 13.08 8.07 -17.36
C GLY A 539 11.83 8.68 -16.71
N GLY A 540 11.67 8.58 -15.39
CA GLY A 540 10.67 9.33 -14.63
C GLY A 540 9.22 8.84 -14.69
N HIS A 541 8.95 7.59 -15.13
CA HIS A 541 7.58 7.04 -15.14
C HIS A 541 7.14 6.59 -13.75
N ILE A 542 6.04 7.16 -13.23
CA ILE A 542 5.44 6.78 -11.96
C ILE A 542 4.11 6.10 -12.21
N SER A 543 3.97 4.87 -11.74
CA SER A 543 2.76 4.07 -11.87
C SER A 543 1.73 4.41 -10.77
N SER A 544 0.45 4.08 -10.99
CA SER A 544 -0.56 4.15 -9.94
C SER A 544 -0.33 3.07 -8.89
N LEU A 545 -0.58 3.41 -7.61
CA LEU A 545 -0.61 2.43 -6.54
C LEU A 545 -1.80 1.47 -6.73
N GLY A 546 -1.55 0.20 -6.44
CA GLY A 546 -2.56 -0.84 -6.28
C GLY A 546 -2.60 -1.32 -4.84
N SER A 547 -2.37 -2.61 -4.62
CA SER A 547 -2.18 -3.21 -3.30
C SER A 547 -0.95 -4.13 -3.30
N GLY A 548 -0.64 -4.76 -2.16
CA GLY A 548 0.47 -5.70 -2.03
C GLY A 548 1.68 -5.10 -1.35
N SER A 549 1.51 -4.00 -0.59
CA SER A 549 2.43 -3.51 0.42
C SER A 549 1.75 -2.52 1.36
N ASP A 550 2.41 -2.12 2.42
CA ASP A 550 1.91 -1.34 3.56
C ASP A 550 1.30 0.03 3.20
N TYR A 551 1.63 0.59 2.03
CA TYR A 551 1.03 1.86 1.56
C TYR A 551 -0.49 1.77 1.33
N THR A 552 -1.03 0.57 1.16
CA THR A 552 -2.44 0.35 0.80
C THR A 552 -3.39 0.97 1.83
N ALA A 553 -3.18 0.72 3.12
CA ALA A 553 -4.02 1.28 4.17
C ALA A 553 -3.90 2.80 4.26
N PHE A 554 -2.72 3.36 4.04
CA PHE A 554 -2.50 4.80 4.02
C PHE A 554 -3.19 5.48 2.85
N GLN A 555 -2.98 4.98 1.62
CA GLN A 555 -3.53 5.59 0.41
C GLN A 555 -5.03 5.37 0.28
N GLU A 556 -5.51 4.14 0.44
CA GLU A 556 -6.82 3.72 -0.03
C GLU A 556 -7.89 3.72 1.05
N PHE A 557 -7.48 3.65 2.32
CA PHE A 557 -8.37 3.75 3.47
C PHE A 557 -8.28 5.11 4.16
N ALA A 558 -7.08 5.60 4.47
CA ALA A 558 -6.87 6.86 5.18
C ALA A 558 -6.75 8.09 4.25
N GLY A 559 -6.54 7.92 2.96
CA GLY A 559 -6.35 9.01 2.00
C GLY A 559 -5.09 9.84 2.26
N VAL A 560 -4.01 9.16 2.61
CA VAL A 560 -2.68 9.75 2.77
C VAL A 560 -1.89 9.55 1.49
N PRO A 561 -1.38 10.63 0.86
CA PRO A 561 -0.53 10.48 -0.32
C PRO A 561 0.64 9.55 -0.04
N SER A 562 0.77 8.48 -0.83
CA SER A 562 1.77 7.45 -0.61
C SER A 562 2.64 7.24 -1.85
N VAL A 563 3.89 6.81 -1.65
CA VAL A 563 4.83 6.39 -2.69
C VAL A 563 5.57 5.14 -2.25
N SER A 564 5.76 4.20 -3.17
CA SER A 564 6.55 2.99 -3.00
C SER A 564 7.57 2.88 -4.13
N PHE A 565 8.82 2.52 -3.82
CA PHE A 565 9.89 2.42 -4.80
C PHE A 565 10.98 1.45 -4.37
N GLY A 566 11.75 0.99 -5.36
CA GLY A 566 12.89 0.11 -5.20
C GLY A 566 13.51 -0.25 -6.54
N PHE A 567 14.45 -1.18 -6.52
CA PHE A 567 15.07 -1.72 -7.73
C PHE A 567 14.63 -3.18 -7.91
N LYS A 568 14.21 -3.55 -9.10
CA LYS A 568 13.75 -4.90 -9.46
C LYS A 568 14.54 -5.50 -10.63
N GLY A 569 14.49 -6.83 -10.78
CA GLY A 569 15.05 -7.52 -11.94
C GLY A 569 14.19 -7.32 -13.18
N GLY A 570 14.84 -7.39 -14.34
CA GLY A 570 14.20 -7.47 -15.66
C GLY A 570 14.35 -8.86 -16.26
N LYS A 571 13.91 -9.02 -17.51
CA LYS A 571 13.91 -10.31 -18.23
C LYS A 571 15.31 -10.92 -18.44
N THR A 572 16.36 -10.09 -18.42
CA THR A 572 17.75 -10.49 -18.66
C THR A 572 18.60 -10.52 -17.38
N ASP A 573 17.98 -10.27 -16.23
CA ASP A 573 18.65 -10.28 -14.93
C ASP A 573 18.47 -11.63 -14.26
N ALA A 574 19.27 -11.91 -13.21
CA ALA A 574 19.15 -13.15 -12.43
C ALA A 574 17.73 -13.30 -11.88
N VAL A 575 17.21 -14.52 -11.91
CA VAL A 575 15.86 -14.83 -11.47
C VAL A 575 15.75 -14.64 -9.96
N TYR A 576 14.86 -13.74 -9.56
CA TYR A 576 14.53 -13.55 -8.16
C TYR A 576 13.62 -14.66 -7.65
N HIS A 577 14.07 -15.35 -6.62
CA HIS A 577 13.34 -16.47 -6.01
C HIS A 577 12.31 -15.96 -4.99
N TYR A 578 11.35 -15.17 -5.47
CA TYR A 578 10.31 -14.53 -4.66
C TYR A 578 9.58 -15.51 -3.76
N HIS A 579 9.55 -15.26 -2.44
CA HIS A 579 8.92 -16.07 -1.39
C HIS A 579 9.43 -17.52 -1.28
N SER A 580 10.64 -17.81 -1.78
CA SER A 580 11.32 -19.09 -1.68
C SER A 580 12.45 -19.02 -0.66
N ASN A 581 12.81 -20.14 -0.05
CA ASN A 581 14.00 -20.22 0.83
C ASN A 581 15.30 -19.82 0.14
N TYR A 582 15.29 -19.68 -1.19
CA TYR A 582 16.40 -19.16 -1.98
C TYR A 582 16.38 -17.64 -2.16
N ASP A 583 15.40 -16.93 -1.60
CA ASP A 583 15.52 -15.49 -1.32
C ASP A 583 16.42 -15.29 -0.10
N SER A 584 17.71 -15.47 -0.31
CA SER A 584 18.71 -15.62 0.73
C SER A 584 19.78 -14.54 0.66
N PHE A 585 20.52 -14.38 1.75
CA PHE A 585 21.69 -13.50 1.78
C PHE A 585 22.72 -13.87 0.70
N ASP A 586 22.94 -15.19 0.43
CA ASP A 586 23.88 -15.65 -0.59
C ASP A 586 23.41 -15.26 -2.00
N TRP A 587 22.10 -15.49 -2.31
CA TRP A 587 21.52 -15.07 -3.58
C TRP A 587 21.65 -13.56 -3.77
N MET A 588 21.28 -12.77 -2.78
CA MET A 588 21.33 -11.31 -2.86
C MET A 588 22.75 -10.81 -3.09
N ARG A 589 23.72 -11.31 -2.34
CA ARG A 589 25.14 -10.93 -2.44
C ARG A 589 25.76 -11.27 -3.80
N ARG A 590 25.33 -12.38 -4.41
CA ARG A 590 25.91 -12.88 -5.67
C ARG A 590 25.18 -12.43 -6.91
N PHE A 591 23.87 -12.31 -6.86
CA PHE A 591 23.00 -12.12 -8.02
C PHE A 591 22.08 -10.92 -7.91
N GLY A 592 21.44 -10.68 -6.77
CA GLY A 592 20.44 -9.63 -6.60
C GLY A 592 21.05 -8.22 -6.61
N ASP A 593 22.04 -7.98 -5.74
CA ASP A 593 22.79 -6.70 -5.70
C ASP A 593 24.26 -6.91 -5.31
N PRO A 594 25.10 -7.42 -6.19
CA PRO A 594 26.53 -7.58 -5.93
C PRO A 594 27.19 -6.25 -5.56
N GLY A 595 27.63 -6.16 -4.28
CA GLY A 595 28.25 -4.96 -3.73
C GLY A 595 27.25 -3.93 -3.18
N TRP A 596 25.98 -4.28 -3.01
CA TRP A 596 24.95 -3.53 -2.28
C TRP A 596 24.66 -2.12 -2.82
N LYS A 597 24.89 -1.90 -4.09
CA LYS A 597 24.82 -0.56 -4.73
C LYS A 597 23.39 -0.04 -4.83
N TYR A 598 22.45 -0.92 -5.19
CA TYR A 598 21.06 -0.56 -5.35
C TYR A 598 20.41 -0.31 -4.00
N HIS A 599 20.70 -1.13 -2.99
CA HIS A 599 20.26 -0.90 -1.61
C HIS A 599 20.73 0.45 -1.08
N VAL A 600 22.02 0.78 -1.25
CA VAL A 600 22.57 2.07 -0.83
C VAL A 600 21.87 3.22 -1.55
N THR A 601 21.59 3.06 -2.84
CA THR A 601 20.90 4.08 -3.64
C THR A 601 19.46 4.27 -3.16
N THR A 602 18.74 3.18 -2.89
CA THR A 602 17.39 3.23 -2.31
C THR A 602 17.39 3.91 -0.94
N ALA A 603 18.32 3.57 -0.05
CA ALA A 603 18.44 4.20 1.27
C ALA A 603 18.72 5.71 1.17
N LYS A 604 19.51 6.15 0.18
CA LYS A 604 19.73 7.58 -0.10
C LYS A 604 18.45 8.29 -0.55
N ILE A 605 17.73 7.71 -1.53
CA ILE A 605 16.46 8.27 -2.02
C ILE A 605 15.44 8.33 -0.89
N PHE A 606 15.33 7.26 -0.10
CA PHE A 606 14.43 7.17 1.03
C PHE A 606 14.70 8.25 2.09
N SER A 607 15.97 8.41 2.49
CA SER A 607 16.39 9.47 3.41
C SER A 607 16.11 10.88 2.86
N LEU A 608 16.42 11.11 1.59
CA LEU A 608 16.26 12.42 0.94
C LEU A 608 14.78 12.77 0.73
N LEU A 609 13.91 11.82 0.42
CA LEU A 609 12.46 12.04 0.37
C LEU A 609 11.90 12.34 1.76
N GLY A 610 12.35 11.63 2.80
CA GLY A 610 12.00 11.92 4.19
C GLY A 610 12.39 13.35 4.57
N ALA A 611 13.60 13.78 4.24
CA ALA A 611 14.06 15.15 4.48
C ALA A 611 13.31 16.18 3.62
N TYR A 612 13.00 15.86 2.37
CA TYR A 612 12.25 16.73 1.47
C TYR A 612 10.91 17.14 2.09
N PHE A 613 10.17 16.20 2.62
CA PHE A 613 8.86 16.46 3.23
C PHE A 613 8.94 16.95 4.67
N SER A 614 10.00 16.62 5.40
CA SER A 614 10.15 17.08 6.79
C SER A 614 10.71 18.50 6.89
N GLU A 615 11.46 19.01 5.90
CA GLU A 615 12.17 20.27 5.97
C GLU A 615 11.57 21.40 5.12
N LYS A 616 10.94 21.12 3.99
CA LYS A 616 10.33 22.18 3.16
C LYS A 616 9.18 22.85 3.90
N PRO A 617 9.17 24.20 4.06
CA PRO A 617 8.05 24.90 4.71
C PRO A 617 6.72 24.67 3.99
N VAL A 618 6.69 24.85 2.68
CA VAL A 618 5.56 24.44 1.82
C VAL A 618 5.79 23.00 1.40
N LEU A 619 4.82 22.13 1.66
CA LEU A 619 4.86 20.75 1.18
C LEU A 619 5.06 20.74 -0.33
N GLY A 620 6.08 20.03 -0.80
CA GLY A 620 6.47 19.98 -2.20
C GLY A 620 5.56 19.12 -3.07
N PHE A 621 4.26 19.20 -2.84
CA PHE A 621 3.24 18.54 -3.64
C PHE A 621 2.93 19.30 -4.93
N ASN A 622 2.32 18.60 -5.90
CA ASN A 622 1.89 19.18 -7.16
C ASN A 622 0.46 18.74 -7.49
N ALA A 623 -0.50 19.63 -7.32
CA ALA A 623 -1.91 19.35 -7.62
C ALA A 623 -2.18 19.35 -9.13
N THR A 624 -1.36 20.06 -9.92
CA THR A 624 -1.45 20.10 -11.39
C THR A 624 -1.12 18.72 -11.98
N ASP A 625 -0.06 18.04 -11.48
CA ASP A 625 0.28 16.68 -11.90
C ASP A 625 -0.86 15.72 -11.60
N TYR A 626 -1.52 15.90 -10.45
CA TYR A 626 -2.70 15.09 -10.11
C TYR A 626 -3.82 15.27 -11.12
N ALA A 627 -4.14 16.50 -11.50
CA ALA A 627 -5.18 16.78 -12.49
C ALA A 627 -4.86 16.20 -13.88
N ILE A 628 -3.59 16.27 -14.30
CA ILE A 628 -3.11 15.68 -15.56
C ILE A 628 -3.30 14.16 -15.54
N ASN A 629 -2.89 13.50 -14.46
CA ASN A 629 -3.04 12.05 -14.33
C ASN A 629 -4.52 11.61 -14.30
N LEU A 630 -5.41 12.38 -13.64
CA LEU A 630 -6.84 12.09 -13.67
C LEU A 630 -7.41 12.05 -15.09
N GLN A 631 -6.96 12.96 -15.99
CA GLN A 631 -7.39 12.94 -17.38
C GLN A 631 -6.83 11.71 -18.12
N GLN A 632 -5.55 11.39 -17.93
CA GLN A 632 -4.94 10.18 -18.52
C GLN A 632 -5.68 8.90 -18.08
N TYR A 633 -6.15 8.84 -16.84
CA TYR A 633 -6.94 7.70 -16.37
C TYR A 633 -8.30 7.60 -17.05
N VAL A 634 -8.98 8.73 -17.29
CA VAL A 634 -10.24 8.74 -18.08
C VAL A 634 -10.01 8.26 -19.50
N ASP A 635 -8.91 8.69 -20.14
CA ASP A 635 -8.58 8.28 -21.51
C ASP A 635 -8.35 6.78 -21.63
N LYS A 636 -7.67 6.16 -20.62
CA LYS A 636 -7.49 4.71 -20.53
C LYS A 636 -8.83 3.97 -20.39
N ILE A 637 -9.72 4.45 -19.50
CA ILE A 637 -11.04 3.83 -19.29
C ILE A 637 -11.92 3.97 -20.52
N ARG A 638 -11.85 5.09 -21.23
CA ARG A 638 -12.56 5.26 -22.49
C ARG A 638 -12.13 4.21 -23.51
N SER A 639 -10.81 4.03 -23.68
CA SER A 639 -10.26 3.00 -24.56
C SER A 639 -10.72 1.60 -24.14
N HIS A 640 -10.77 1.33 -22.85
CA HIS A 640 -11.30 0.07 -22.31
C HIS A 640 -12.78 -0.12 -22.66
N ALA A 641 -13.62 0.89 -22.40
CA ALA A 641 -15.05 0.87 -22.68
C ALA A 641 -15.38 0.67 -24.17
N ASP A 642 -14.56 1.26 -25.06
CA ASP A 642 -14.72 1.12 -26.51
C ASP A 642 -14.42 -0.31 -26.99
N ASN A 643 -13.61 -1.07 -26.24
CA ASN A 643 -13.22 -2.44 -26.55
C ASN A 643 -14.14 -3.50 -25.92
N LEU A 644 -15.09 -3.11 -25.05
CA LEU A 644 -16.03 -4.05 -24.45
C LEU A 644 -16.99 -4.63 -25.49
N PRO A 645 -17.35 -5.93 -25.41
CA PRO A 645 -18.25 -6.61 -26.36
C PRO A 645 -19.64 -5.98 -26.44
N LYS A 646 -20.13 -5.45 -25.32
CA LYS A 646 -21.41 -4.71 -25.24
C LYS A 646 -21.11 -3.22 -25.13
N LYS A 647 -21.32 -2.48 -26.21
CA LYS A 647 -21.19 -1.02 -26.21
C LYS A 647 -22.27 -0.39 -25.33
N THR A 648 -21.84 0.16 -24.23
CA THR A 648 -22.70 0.90 -23.30
C THR A 648 -22.62 2.38 -23.65
N HIS A 649 -23.77 3.00 -23.94
CA HIS A 649 -23.85 4.44 -24.23
C HIS A 649 -23.99 5.23 -22.94
N PHE A 650 -22.87 5.72 -22.42
CA PHE A 650 -22.84 6.74 -21.38
C PHE A 650 -21.78 7.79 -21.71
N SER A 651 -21.86 8.96 -21.07
CA SER A 651 -20.97 10.08 -21.39
C SER A 651 -19.95 10.33 -20.28
N PHE A 652 -18.69 10.34 -20.65
CA PHE A 652 -17.59 10.82 -19.79
C PHE A 652 -17.56 12.35 -19.63
N GLY A 653 -18.31 13.10 -20.46
CA GLY A 653 -18.27 14.56 -20.51
C GLY A 653 -18.46 15.29 -19.18
N PRO A 654 -19.33 14.86 -18.25
CA PRO A 654 -19.41 15.47 -16.92
C PRO A 654 -18.14 15.31 -16.10
N LEU A 655 -17.49 14.13 -16.16
CA LEU A 655 -16.23 13.86 -15.45
C LEU A 655 -15.08 14.68 -16.03
N GLU A 656 -14.96 14.74 -17.36
CA GLU A 656 -13.91 15.51 -18.06
C GLU A 656 -14.01 17.00 -17.77
N ARG A 657 -15.21 17.59 -17.83
CA ARG A 657 -15.40 18.99 -17.43
C ARG A 657 -14.97 19.24 -15.99
N SER A 658 -15.31 18.33 -15.08
CA SER A 658 -14.91 18.43 -13.68
C SER A 658 -13.39 18.32 -13.50
N ILE A 659 -12.71 17.51 -14.34
CA ILE A 659 -11.24 17.42 -14.35
C ILE A 659 -10.60 18.69 -14.90
N ALA A 660 -11.15 19.25 -15.99
CA ALA A 660 -10.66 20.50 -16.56
C ALA A 660 -10.80 21.67 -15.56
N ASP A 661 -11.95 21.79 -14.91
CA ASP A 661 -12.14 22.76 -13.84
C ASP A 661 -11.16 22.57 -12.67
N PHE A 662 -10.87 21.31 -12.31
CA PHE A 662 -9.89 21.00 -11.27
C PHE A 662 -8.46 21.34 -11.71
N TYR A 663 -8.12 21.11 -12.97
CA TYR A 663 -6.83 21.48 -13.55
C TYR A 663 -6.57 22.99 -13.44
N ASP A 664 -7.53 23.81 -13.86
CA ASP A 664 -7.40 25.29 -13.79
C ASP A 664 -7.21 25.76 -12.33
N ALA A 665 -7.96 25.18 -11.40
CA ALA A 665 -7.83 25.47 -9.98
C ALA A 665 -6.48 25.00 -9.41
N ALA A 666 -5.98 23.83 -9.83
CA ALA A 666 -4.72 23.27 -9.39
C ALA A 666 -3.52 24.12 -9.86
N VAL A 667 -3.51 24.53 -11.14
CA VAL A 667 -2.48 25.44 -11.70
C VAL A 667 -2.43 26.75 -10.90
N GLY A 668 -3.57 27.37 -10.64
CA GLY A 668 -3.65 28.59 -9.83
C GLY A 668 -3.17 28.39 -8.39
N PHE A 669 -3.49 27.25 -7.80
CA PHE A 669 -3.11 26.92 -6.43
C PHE A 669 -1.60 26.63 -6.31
N ASP A 670 -1.02 25.84 -7.22
CA ASP A 670 0.41 25.54 -7.24
C ASP A 670 1.24 26.82 -7.50
N ALA A 671 0.78 27.70 -8.39
CA ALA A 671 1.40 29.01 -8.61
C ALA A 671 1.34 29.90 -7.36
N TYR A 672 0.22 29.88 -6.63
CA TYR A 672 0.13 30.61 -5.35
C TYR A 672 1.05 30.01 -4.29
N ALA A 673 1.14 28.68 -4.19
CA ALA A 673 2.04 27.99 -3.27
C ALA A 673 3.51 28.36 -3.54
N ALA A 674 3.94 28.32 -4.81
CA ALA A 674 5.28 28.72 -5.25
C ALA A 674 5.58 30.20 -4.94
N LYS A 675 4.60 31.09 -5.13
CA LYS A 675 4.74 32.49 -4.73
C LYS A 675 4.96 32.65 -3.23
N VAL A 676 4.19 31.93 -2.40
CA VAL A 676 4.37 32.01 -0.94
C VAL A 676 5.72 31.42 -0.55
N GLU A 677 6.18 30.32 -1.19
CA GLU A 677 7.51 29.76 -0.96
C GLU A 677 8.62 30.79 -1.28
N SER A 678 8.52 31.51 -2.41
CA SER A 678 9.48 32.58 -2.75
C SER A 678 9.44 33.80 -1.80
N GLU A 679 8.26 34.07 -1.16
CA GLU A 679 8.18 35.12 -0.13
C GLU A 679 8.93 34.73 1.16
N LEU A 680 9.13 33.41 1.41
CA LEU A 680 9.86 32.91 2.58
C LEU A 680 11.37 33.09 2.49
N ASP A 681 11.92 33.07 1.27
CA ASP A 681 13.36 33.22 1.02
C ASP A 681 13.83 34.66 1.14
N GLN A 682 12.89 35.64 1.27
CA GLN A 682 13.22 37.03 1.49
C GLN A 682 13.55 37.27 2.96
N GLU A 683 14.77 37.83 3.19
CA GLU A 683 15.18 38.27 4.53
C GLU A 683 14.29 39.41 5.01
N GLU A 684 13.50 39.16 6.04
CA GLU A 684 12.69 40.20 6.69
C GLU A 684 13.30 40.60 8.04
N PRO A 685 13.44 41.92 8.29
CA PRO A 685 13.94 42.44 9.56
C PRO A 685 13.13 41.86 10.74
N TRP A 686 13.78 41.64 11.89
CA TRP A 686 13.16 41.06 13.09
C TRP A 686 11.89 41.80 13.58
N TYR A 687 11.82 43.10 13.35
CA TYR A 687 10.67 43.95 13.72
C TYR A 687 9.46 43.76 12.76
N HIS A 688 9.61 43.07 11.66
CA HIS A 688 8.50 42.64 10.80
C HIS A 688 7.92 41.27 11.19
N TRP A 689 7.95 40.91 12.49
CA TRP A 689 7.44 39.61 13.02
C TRP A 689 6.02 39.28 12.56
N TRP A 690 5.17 40.32 12.33
CA TRP A 690 3.81 40.17 11.84
C TRP A 690 3.77 39.68 10.38
N LYS A 691 4.76 40.04 9.54
CA LYS A 691 4.83 39.47 8.16
C LYS A 691 5.18 38.00 8.23
N LYS A 692 6.13 37.61 9.06
CA LYS A 692 6.48 36.22 9.30
C LYS A 692 5.30 35.41 9.83
N LEU A 693 4.56 35.97 10.77
CA LEU A 693 3.34 35.33 11.29
C LEU A 693 2.28 35.15 10.20
N ARG A 694 2.06 36.16 9.35
CA ARG A 694 1.17 36.08 8.20
C ARG A 694 1.61 35.02 7.19
N LEU A 695 2.90 34.93 6.88
CA LEU A 695 3.45 33.90 6.00
C LEU A 695 3.26 32.52 6.59
N TRP A 696 3.50 32.35 7.89
CA TRP A 696 3.26 31.10 8.58
C TRP A 696 1.80 30.62 8.44
N PHE A 697 0.80 31.49 8.61
CA PHE A 697 -0.59 31.14 8.38
C PHE A 697 -0.90 30.75 6.94
N LYS A 698 -0.29 31.47 5.97
CA LYS A 698 -0.43 31.12 4.55
C LYS A 698 0.14 29.71 4.28
N VAL A 699 1.34 29.41 4.75
CA VAL A 699 1.98 28.11 4.61
C VAL A 699 1.13 27.00 5.22
N ARG A 700 0.64 27.17 6.45
CA ARG A 700 -0.24 26.20 7.11
C ARG A 700 -1.53 25.95 6.33
N ALA A 701 -2.13 26.99 5.79
CA ALA A 701 -3.33 26.85 4.97
C ALA A 701 -3.05 26.11 3.65
N ILE A 702 -1.92 26.38 3.00
CA ILE A 702 -1.49 25.68 1.78
C ILE A 702 -1.25 24.19 2.09
N ASN A 703 -0.46 23.91 3.14
CA ASN A 703 -0.12 22.55 3.52
C ASN A 703 -1.36 21.74 3.91
N THR A 704 -2.31 22.35 4.63
CA THR A 704 -3.58 21.70 4.96
C THR A 704 -4.37 21.32 3.71
N LYS A 705 -4.36 22.15 2.68
CA LYS A 705 -5.02 21.85 1.41
C LYS A 705 -4.33 20.72 0.67
N TYR A 706 -3.01 20.75 0.55
CA TYR A 706 -2.25 19.70 -0.10
C TYR A 706 -2.48 18.34 0.56
N LYS A 707 -2.22 18.23 1.86
CA LYS A 707 -2.33 16.95 2.59
C LYS A 707 -3.77 16.41 2.71
N THR A 708 -4.78 17.26 2.52
CA THR A 708 -6.19 16.82 2.54
C THR A 708 -6.77 16.55 1.16
N LEU A 709 -6.00 16.73 0.08
CA LEU A 709 -6.50 16.51 -1.28
C LEU A 709 -6.92 15.05 -1.50
N GLU A 710 -6.07 14.09 -1.18
CA GLU A 710 -6.38 12.64 -1.27
C GLU A 710 -7.60 12.26 -0.42
N ARG A 711 -7.67 12.75 0.80
CA ARG A 711 -8.79 12.48 1.72
C ARG A 711 -10.14 12.93 1.19
N LYS A 712 -10.13 13.93 0.31
CA LYS A 712 -11.35 14.33 -0.41
C LYS A 712 -11.75 13.35 -1.52
N LEU A 713 -10.90 12.37 -1.84
CA LEU A 713 -11.18 11.31 -2.81
C LEU A 713 -11.65 10.02 -2.13
N LEU A 714 -11.89 10.06 -0.83
CA LEU A 714 -12.48 8.95 -0.10
C LEU A 714 -14.02 9.04 -0.13
N TYR A 715 -14.66 7.91 -0.38
CA TYR A 715 -16.08 7.69 -0.22
C TYR A 715 -16.31 6.81 1.01
N GLU A 716 -17.05 7.31 1.99
CA GLU A 716 -17.17 6.66 3.30
C GLU A 716 -17.77 5.25 3.22
N ALA A 717 -18.76 5.05 2.34
CA ALA A 717 -19.36 3.75 2.11
C ALA A 717 -18.44 2.74 1.40
N GLY A 718 -17.33 3.22 0.81
CA GLY A 718 -16.39 2.39 0.08
C GLY A 718 -16.89 1.94 -1.30
N LEU A 719 -16.11 1.05 -1.92
CA LEU A 719 -16.44 0.46 -3.21
C LEU A 719 -17.46 -0.67 -3.07
N ASP A 720 -18.26 -0.89 -4.10
CA ASP A 720 -19.28 -1.95 -4.12
C ASP A 720 -18.66 -3.33 -3.90
N GLY A 721 -19.20 -4.08 -2.92
CA GLY A 721 -18.71 -5.43 -2.58
C GLY A 721 -17.36 -5.48 -1.86
N ARG A 722 -16.71 -4.32 -1.64
CA ARG A 722 -15.42 -4.19 -0.97
C ARG A 722 -15.29 -2.85 -0.24
N SER A 723 -16.16 -2.62 0.71
CA SER A 723 -16.37 -1.34 1.42
C SER A 723 -15.16 -0.86 2.23
N TRP A 724 -14.18 -1.72 2.47
CA TRP A 724 -12.93 -1.33 3.10
C TRP A 724 -12.13 -0.34 2.22
N PHE A 725 -12.14 -0.54 0.88
CA PHE A 725 -11.51 0.38 -0.06
C PHE A 725 -12.37 1.62 -0.25
N LYS A 726 -11.89 2.76 0.20
CA LYS A 726 -12.65 4.03 0.22
C LYS A 726 -12.23 5.00 -0.86
N HIS A 727 -11.05 4.83 -1.45
CA HIS A 727 -10.52 5.77 -2.42
C HIS A 727 -11.19 5.59 -3.79
N VAL A 728 -11.83 6.66 -4.32
CA VAL A 728 -12.62 6.57 -5.56
C VAL A 728 -11.80 6.62 -6.85
N VAL A 729 -10.49 6.96 -6.75
CA VAL A 729 -9.58 7.02 -7.90
C VAL A 729 -8.64 5.82 -7.94
N PHE A 730 -8.23 5.28 -6.79
CA PHE A 730 -7.27 4.19 -6.68
C PHE A 730 -7.82 3.05 -5.85
N ALA A 731 -7.62 1.83 -6.31
CA ALA A 731 -7.79 0.60 -5.56
C ALA A 731 -7.04 -0.52 -6.29
N PRO A 732 -6.75 -1.66 -5.66
CA PRO A 732 -6.33 -2.85 -6.40
C PRO A 732 -7.43 -3.27 -7.37
N GLY A 733 -7.08 -3.77 -8.55
CA GLY A 733 -8.07 -4.32 -9.46
C GLY A 733 -8.82 -5.48 -8.81
N LEU A 734 -10.13 -5.51 -8.93
CA LEU A 734 -10.99 -6.50 -8.26
C LEU A 734 -10.53 -7.94 -8.53
N TRP A 735 -10.13 -8.23 -9.76
CA TRP A 735 -9.68 -9.56 -10.22
C TRP A 735 -8.18 -9.64 -10.54
N THR A 736 -7.41 -8.56 -10.34
CA THR A 736 -5.95 -8.58 -10.50
C THR A 736 -5.22 -8.55 -9.16
N GLY A 737 -5.77 -7.88 -8.16
CA GLY A 737 -5.25 -7.85 -6.81
C GLY A 737 -4.10 -6.87 -6.62
N TYR A 738 -2.92 -7.13 -7.15
CA TYR A 738 -1.75 -6.27 -6.98
C TYR A 738 -1.82 -4.99 -7.83
N ALA A 739 -2.17 -5.14 -9.11
CA ALA A 739 -2.18 -4.02 -10.04
C ALA A 739 -3.21 -2.96 -9.66
N GLY A 740 -2.80 -1.69 -9.70
CA GLY A 740 -3.68 -0.56 -9.43
C GLY A 740 -4.73 -0.37 -10.54
N ALA A 741 -5.99 -0.35 -10.14
CA ALA A 741 -7.09 0.11 -10.96
C ALA A 741 -7.36 1.59 -10.70
N THR A 742 -7.55 2.35 -11.77
CA THR A 742 -7.94 3.77 -11.66
C THR A 742 -9.43 3.92 -11.92
N TYR A 743 -10.10 4.73 -11.10
CA TYR A 743 -11.58 4.82 -11.05
C TYR A 743 -12.25 3.44 -10.89
N PRO A 744 -11.87 2.66 -9.89
CA PRO A 744 -12.24 1.24 -9.78
C PRO A 744 -13.74 1.00 -9.87
N GLY A 745 -14.57 1.78 -9.17
CA GLY A 745 -16.02 1.61 -9.22
C GLY A 745 -16.62 1.84 -10.62
N LEU A 746 -15.98 2.65 -11.47
CA LEU A 746 -16.40 2.86 -12.85
C LEU A 746 -15.99 1.68 -13.73
N VAL A 747 -14.73 1.24 -13.63
CA VAL A 747 -14.22 0.10 -14.43
C VAL A 747 -15.00 -1.17 -14.11
N GLU A 748 -15.18 -1.49 -12.85
CA GLU A 748 -15.93 -2.68 -12.39
C GLU A 748 -17.40 -2.65 -12.85
N SER A 749 -18.02 -1.47 -12.84
CA SER A 749 -19.39 -1.31 -13.34
C SER A 749 -19.49 -1.55 -14.84
N LEU A 750 -18.45 -1.13 -15.59
CA LEU A 750 -18.36 -1.35 -17.04
C LEU A 750 -18.16 -2.83 -17.36
N ASP A 751 -17.23 -3.48 -16.69
CA ASP A 751 -16.94 -4.90 -16.87
C ASP A 751 -18.16 -5.78 -16.52
N ALA A 752 -18.91 -5.40 -15.49
CA ALA A 752 -20.18 -6.05 -15.14
C ALA A 752 -21.35 -5.70 -16.07
N GLY A 753 -21.18 -4.79 -17.04
CA GLY A 753 -22.26 -4.29 -17.89
C GLY A 753 -23.33 -3.49 -17.14
N ASN A 754 -23.04 -3.00 -15.92
CA ASN A 754 -23.95 -2.24 -15.08
C ASN A 754 -23.88 -0.74 -15.37
N VAL A 755 -24.54 -0.32 -16.45
CA VAL A 755 -24.56 1.09 -16.91
C VAL A 755 -25.08 2.04 -15.83
N THR A 756 -26.09 1.62 -15.07
CA THR A 756 -26.68 2.46 -14.01
C THR A 756 -25.63 2.80 -12.96
N ASN A 757 -24.89 1.80 -12.50
CA ASN A 757 -23.83 1.99 -11.50
C ASN A 757 -22.64 2.78 -12.07
N ALA A 758 -22.29 2.58 -13.34
CA ALA A 758 -21.29 3.40 -14.03
C ALA A 758 -21.66 4.89 -14.04
N VAL A 759 -22.93 5.21 -14.30
CA VAL A 759 -23.44 6.59 -14.24
C VAL A 759 -23.39 7.14 -12.81
N VAL A 760 -23.78 6.34 -11.81
CA VAL A 760 -23.66 6.73 -10.39
C VAL A 760 -22.20 6.99 -10.01
N SER A 761 -21.26 6.15 -10.44
CA SER A 761 -19.82 6.34 -10.22
C SER A 761 -19.32 7.65 -10.83
N ILE A 762 -19.69 7.97 -12.09
CA ILE A 762 -19.36 9.27 -12.71
C ILE A 762 -19.99 10.43 -11.93
N PHE A 763 -21.24 10.31 -11.49
CA PHE A 763 -21.91 11.34 -10.71
C PHE A 763 -21.20 11.57 -9.37
N LEU A 764 -20.88 10.53 -8.62
CA LEU A 764 -20.10 10.62 -7.38
C LEU A 764 -18.76 11.30 -7.63
N LEU A 765 -17.99 10.84 -8.61
CA LEU A 765 -16.71 11.44 -8.99
C LEU A 765 -16.85 12.94 -9.35
N THR A 766 -17.93 13.33 -10.02
CA THR A 766 -18.21 14.73 -10.40
C THR A 766 -18.61 15.57 -9.19
N GLN A 767 -19.47 15.08 -8.31
CA GLN A 767 -19.91 15.79 -7.09
C GLN A 767 -18.76 16.00 -6.10
N TYR A 768 -17.95 14.97 -5.86
CA TYR A 768 -16.76 15.08 -5.03
C TYR A 768 -15.79 16.14 -5.56
N LYS A 769 -15.68 16.33 -6.88
CA LYS A 769 -14.82 17.36 -7.51
C LYS A 769 -15.44 18.75 -7.45
N ARG A 770 -16.78 18.93 -7.57
CA ARG A 770 -17.47 20.25 -7.46
C ARG A 770 -17.36 20.86 -6.07
N LEU A 771 -17.51 20.07 -5.02
CA LEU A 771 -17.32 20.53 -3.64
C LEU A 771 -15.88 21.01 -3.39
N ARG A 772 -14.90 20.53 -4.16
CA ARG A 772 -13.48 20.89 -4.08
C ARG A 772 -13.12 22.18 -4.80
N LEU A 773 -13.73 22.44 -5.96
CA LEU A 773 -13.58 23.71 -6.67
C LEU A 773 -14.03 24.87 -5.79
N MET A 774 -15.18 24.75 -5.14
CA MET A 774 -15.65 25.73 -4.17
C MET A 774 -14.68 25.90 -2.99
N TRP A 775 -13.97 24.84 -2.60
CA TRP A 775 -13.01 24.88 -1.50
C TRP A 775 -11.67 25.51 -1.89
N LEU A 776 -11.15 25.26 -3.10
CA LEU A 776 -9.94 25.90 -3.64
C LEU A 776 -10.20 27.37 -4.03
N GLN A 777 -11.30 27.68 -4.70
CA GLN A 777 -11.65 29.03 -5.18
C GLN A 777 -12.13 29.97 -4.06
N ARG A 778 -13.03 29.52 -3.19
CA ARG A 778 -13.60 30.36 -2.12
C ARG A 778 -12.57 30.83 -1.10
N TRP A 779 -11.46 30.12 -0.94
CA TRP A 779 -10.42 30.52 0.01
C TRP A 779 -9.44 31.55 -0.54
N SER A 780 -9.13 31.55 -1.83
CA SER A 780 -8.33 32.64 -2.43
C SER A 780 -9.10 33.96 -2.30
N GLU A 781 -10.39 33.96 -2.50
CA GLU A 781 -11.26 35.11 -2.32
C GLU A 781 -11.42 35.51 -0.84
N ILE A 782 -11.66 34.56 0.05
CA ILE A 782 -11.83 34.82 1.50
C ILE A 782 -10.50 35.29 2.15
N ILE A 783 -9.36 34.76 1.73
CA ILE A 783 -8.05 35.23 2.23
C ILE A 783 -7.75 36.63 1.68
N GLN A 784 -8.04 36.91 0.41
CA GLN A 784 -7.89 38.27 -0.14
C GLN A 784 -8.86 39.25 0.52
N GLU A 785 -10.11 38.87 0.75
CA GLU A 785 -11.13 39.72 1.36
C GLU A 785 -10.88 39.94 2.86
N ARG A 786 -10.61 38.90 3.63
CA ARG A 786 -10.35 38.97 5.09
C ARG A 786 -8.98 39.58 5.42
N LEU A 787 -7.95 39.32 4.63
CA LEU A 787 -6.66 39.98 4.79
C LEU A 787 -6.68 41.42 4.33
N GLY A 788 -7.45 41.77 3.29
CA GLY A 788 -7.71 43.14 2.88
C GLY A 788 -8.47 43.96 3.93
N VAL A 789 -9.37 43.32 4.67
CA VAL A 789 -10.07 43.97 5.81
C VAL A 789 -9.15 44.12 7.03
N ALA A 790 -8.29 43.13 7.32
CA ALA A 790 -7.33 43.23 8.42
C ALA A 790 -6.25 44.29 8.16
N THR A 791 -5.82 44.48 6.90
CA THR A 791 -4.85 45.51 6.53
C THR A 791 -5.47 46.90 6.65
N ARG A 792 -6.74 47.11 6.27
CA ARG A 792 -7.45 48.37 6.43
C ARG A 792 -7.84 48.71 7.88
N LEU A 793 -7.75 47.78 8.80
CA LEU A 793 -7.99 48.00 10.24
C LEU A 793 -6.70 48.27 11.01
N LEU A 794 -5.54 48.04 10.37
CA LEU A 794 -4.22 48.28 10.96
C LEU A 794 -3.50 49.51 10.34
N GLU A 795 -4.03 50.07 9.23
CA GLU A 795 -3.75 51.39 8.71
C GLU A 795 -4.75 52.37 9.31
#